data_73068fdf407a5f46f01f32b4b13a9482
#
_entry.id   73068fdf407a5f46f01f32b4b13a9482
#
_cell.length_a   1.000
_cell.length_b   1.000
_cell.length_c   1.000
_cell.angle_alpha   90.00
_cell.angle_beta   90.00
_cell.angle_gamma   90.00
#
_symmetry.space_group_name_H-M   'P 1'
#
loop_
_entity.id
_entity.type
_entity.pdbx_description
1 polymer ?
#
loop_
_entity_poly.entity_id
_entity_poly.type
_entity_poly.pdbx_seq_one_letter_code
_entity_poly.pdbx_strand_id
1 'polypeptide(L)'
;MALTNASRLADFGTGIGTQGAILQVDNADQMVGIGTTDPTAQLEVKQDFKVGGATTITGTLDVGGNIDLTGNITIGGTLTYEDVTNVDSLGIVTARSGINMSGGQFLVGTGVTIGVAGVATFRSGRIDVSDSLNNTGLGRNVLVNLTTGTSNIALGDYVLDANTTGVYNTGVGYAALGSNTTGSNNVAVGRGALDANTTAGANTAIGDNSLSANTTGAQNTAVGYWALTANTTANNNTAIGYHALYNNTGTENTAAGAEALELTTTGNYNTAMGFQSLEHNSTGSYNSAFGKWALESNTTGNDNSAFGYAALYNSTTGIRNVALGYAALEANTTGSHNIAIGHAALDGGNADNNIAIGVHALGSGSLSGYNNVGVGVTALKNNTTGVSNTAVGAFSLNSNTTGQHNTAVGEWSLGSNTTGSYNTGLGKNAIDNLTTGSNNTAVGRNALTTITTGNDSTALGFEALKLNTTGNQNIGIGCSALTANTTGSGNVAMGWHNMLANTTGGYNVALGYYNLVASNSSGNVAVGNQVLEDLTSGDYNVGVGYKCLNATTTGRLNVSMGMDAVRYTTTGSHNTGIGARALYQNTTANDNTAIGAWVLDANTTGGANVGVGASALGANTTGANNVAIGHRALHANTISDNVAVGFKALEANTTGYINIGIGASALTANTTGALNTAVGYLSMMACTTGTENTAVGQRTLKSVTTGAQNTAIGGGALQNNTASYNTAVGRDSLIQNTTGANNTAVGRDALTDNTTGGNNTAVGMNALAANTTESSNTAVGYK
;
A
#
# COMPACT_ATOMS: atom_id res chain seq x y z
N MET A 1 -7.50 0.79 -57.47
CA MET A 1 -7.70 0.95 -58.91
C MET A 1 -8.84 0.00 -59.30
N ALA A 2 -9.93 0.58 -59.73
CA ALA A 2 -11.04 -0.25 -60.23
C ALA A 2 -10.60 -0.83 -61.57
N LEU A 3 -10.49 -2.13 -61.67
CA LEU A 3 -10.32 -2.82 -62.94
C LEU A 3 -11.59 -2.60 -63.74
N THR A 4 -11.49 -2.01 -64.93
CA THR A 4 -12.62 -1.88 -65.83
C THR A 4 -13.14 -3.25 -66.24
N ASN A 5 -14.43 -3.36 -66.56
CA ASN A 5 -15.04 -4.64 -66.96
C ASN A 5 -14.32 -5.35 -68.09
N ALA A 6 -13.54 -4.65 -68.89
CA ALA A 6 -12.72 -5.21 -69.96
C ALA A 6 -11.45 -5.90 -69.49
N SER A 7 -10.82 -5.45 -68.37
CA SER A 7 -9.66 -6.13 -67.81
C SER A 7 -10.06 -7.47 -67.12
N ARG A 8 -11.31 -7.60 -66.63
CA ARG A 8 -11.84 -8.86 -66.13
C ARG A 8 -12.18 -9.90 -67.23
N LEU A 9 -12.52 -9.44 -68.41
CA LEU A 9 -12.72 -10.31 -69.58
C LEU A 9 -11.39 -10.67 -70.24
N ALA A 10 -10.36 -9.83 -70.15
CA ALA A 10 -9.04 -10.15 -70.69
C ALA A 10 -8.29 -11.29 -69.95
N ASP A 11 -8.58 -11.50 -68.64
CA ASP A 11 -8.03 -12.63 -67.90
C ASP A 11 -8.59 -14.01 -68.31
N PHE A 12 -9.67 -14.04 -69.09
CA PHE A 12 -10.20 -15.28 -69.70
C PHE A 12 -9.57 -15.59 -71.07
N GLY A 13 -8.44 -14.97 -71.42
CA GLY A 13 -7.78 -15.03 -72.71
C GLY A 13 -7.12 -16.35 -73.14
N THR A 14 -7.39 -17.43 -72.45
CA THR A 14 -6.97 -18.77 -72.92
C THR A 14 -8.12 -19.75 -72.74
N GLY A 15 -9.04 -19.69 -73.68
CA GLY A 15 -9.83 -20.86 -73.99
C GLY A 15 -11.15 -21.04 -73.27
N ILE A 16 -12.14 -20.29 -73.62
CA ILE A 16 -13.52 -20.79 -73.58
C ILE A 16 -13.81 -21.47 -74.93
N GLY A 17 -13.61 -22.78 -74.97
CA GLY A 17 -13.97 -23.54 -76.13
C GLY A 17 -12.80 -24.32 -76.74
N THR A 18 -13.13 -25.32 -77.52
CA THR A 18 -12.19 -26.15 -78.28
C THR A 18 -11.26 -25.35 -79.17
N GLN A 19 -10.01 -25.71 -79.25
CA GLN A 19 -8.91 -25.28 -80.06
C GLN A 19 -9.24 -24.16 -81.10
N GLY A 20 -8.91 -22.89 -80.79
CA GLY A 20 -8.91 -21.79 -81.77
C GLY A 20 -9.94 -20.67 -81.56
N ALA A 21 -10.80 -20.71 -80.54
CA ALA A 21 -11.75 -19.61 -80.29
C ALA A 21 -11.12 -18.56 -79.38
N ILE A 22 -10.89 -17.40 -79.93
CA ILE A 22 -10.41 -16.21 -79.20
C ILE A 22 -11.64 -15.31 -78.96
N LEU A 23 -11.93 -14.96 -77.69
CA LEU A 23 -12.86 -13.93 -77.32
C LEU A 23 -12.07 -12.62 -77.16
N GLN A 24 -12.26 -11.69 -78.05
CA GLN A 24 -11.65 -10.34 -77.97
C GLN A 24 -12.71 -9.31 -77.59
N VAL A 25 -12.41 -8.51 -76.60
CA VAL A 25 -13.26 -7.39 -76.18
C VAL A 25 -12.51 -6.11 -76.43
N ASP A 26 -12.99 -5.29 -77.31
CA ASP A 26 -12.52 -3.92 -77.52
C ASP A 26 -13.34 -2.98 -76.65
N ASN A 27 -12.72 -2.44 -75.64
CA ASN A 27 -13.36 -1.52 -74.70
C ASN A 27 -13.48 -0.10 -75.22
N ALA A 28 -12.71 0.26 -76.22
CA ALA A 28 -12.75 1.62 -76.81
C ALA A 28 -13.98 1.78 -77.71
N ASP A 29 -14.26 0.79 -78.55
CA ASP A 29 -15.39 0.76 -79.44
C ASP A 29 -16.57 -0.10 -78.99
N GLN A 30 -16.52 -0.68 -77.82
CA GLN A 30 -17.56 -1.56 -77.25
C GLN A 30 -17.90 -2.76 -78.10
N MET A 31 -16.90 -3.37 -78.73
CA MET A 31 -17.04 -4.50 -79.62
C MET A 31 -16.51 -5.78 -78.99
N VAL A 32 -17.17 -6.91 -79.29
CA VAL A 32 -16.75 -8.29 -78.86
C VAL A 32 -16.58 -9.17 -80.04
N GLY A 33 -15.40 -9.75 -80.21
CA GLY A 33 -15.07 -10.70 -81.27
C GLY A 33 -14.84 -12.10 -80.72
N ILE A 34 -15.44 -13.11 -81.37
CA ILE A 34 -15.18 -14.49 -81.11
C ILE A 34 -14.47 -15.08 -82.33
N GLY A 35 -13.23 -15.52 -82.15
CA GLY A 35 -12.40 -16.01 -83.26
C GLY A 35 -11.73 -14.88 -84.08
N THR A 36 -11.81 -13.64 -83.69
CA THR A 36 -11.11 -12.51 -84.27
C THR A 36 -10.42 -11.67 -83.21
N THR A 37 -9.31 -11.09 -83.55
CA THR A 37 -8.54 -10.17 -82.70
C THR A 37 -8.81 -8.69 -83.00
N ASP A 38 -9.62 -8.42 -84.03
CA ASP A 38 -9.94 -7.08 -84.50
C ASP A 38 -11.42 -7.06 -84.91
N PRO A 39 -12.38 -6.94 -83.95
CA PRO A 39 -13.80 -6.92 -84.28
C PRO A 39 -14.19 -5.55 -84.90
N THR A 40 -14.82 -5.63 -86.01
CA THR A 40 -15.29 -4.45 -86.74
C THR A 40 -16.74 -4.11 -86.47
N ALA A 41 -17.41 -4.85 -85.63
CA ALA A 41 -18.78 -4.66 -85.20
C ALA A 41 -18.91 -4.91 -83.71
N GLN A 42 -20.01 -4.48 -83.01
CA GLN A 42 -20.22 -4.64 -81.58
C GLN A 42 -20.16 -6.10 -81.16
N LEU A 43 -20.40 -7.06 -82.00
CA LEU A 43 -20.10 -8.48 -81.80
C LEU A 43 -19.65 -9.06 -83.13
N GLU A 44 -18.35 -9.48 -83.27
CA GLU A 44 -17.82 -10.19 -84.40
C GLU A 44 -17.42 -11.61 -84.04
N VAL A 45 -17.95 -12.61 -84.74
CA VAL A 45 -17.61 -14.02 -84.60
C VAL A 45 -17.09 -14.54 -85.96
N LYS A 46 -15.80 -14.85 -86.06
CA LYS A 46 -15.15 -15.24 -87.35
C LYS A 46 -15.30 -16.71 -87.71
N GLN A 47 -15.81 -17.53 -86.79
CA GLN A 47 -16.16 -18.94 -87.10
C GLN A 47 -17.57 -19.23 -86.63
N ASP A 48 -17.85 -20.34 -85.96
CA ASP A 48 -19.18 -20.68 -85.54
C ASP A 48 -19.57 -20.10 -84.19
N PHE A 49 -20.69 -19.34 -84.09
CA PHE A 49 -21.30 -18.94 -82.82
C PHE A 49 -22.31 -19.99 -82.36
N LYS A 50 -22.05 -20.64 -81.26
CA LYS A 50 -22.90 -21.75 -80.78
C LYS A 50 -23.32 -21.47 -79.36
N VAL A 51 -24.60 -21.29 -79.14
CA VAL A 51 -25.21 -21.09 -77.84
C VAL A 51 -25.95 -22.38 -77.43
N GLY A 52 -25.50 -23.06 -76.39
CA GLY A 52 -26.11 -24.27 -75.84
C GLY A 52 -27.31 -24.05 -74.93
N GLY A 53 -27.83 -22.85 -74.86
CA GLY A 53 -28.96 -22.45 -74.06
C GLY A 53 -29.53 -21.12 -74.46
N ALA A 54 -30.46 -20.56 -73.71
CA ALA A 54 -31.15 -19.31 -74.05
C ALA A 54 -30.27 -18.07 -73.76
N THR A 55 -30.11 -17.19 -74.68
CA THR A 55 -29.39 -15.93 -74.60
C THR A 55 -30.27 -14.79 -75.00
N THR A 56 -30.34 -13.77 -74.18
CA THR A 56 -31.03 -12.50 -74.50
C THR A 56 -29.97 -11.51 -75.02
N ILE A 57 -30.18 -11.03 -76.20
CA ILE A 57 -29.33 -9.98 -76.76
C ILE A 57 -30.18 -8.69 -76.81
N THR A 58 -29.78 -7.67 -76.05
CA THR A 58 -30.40 -6.35 -76.11
C THR A 58 -29.59 -5.42 -76.99
N GLY A 59 -29.89 -5.38 -78.23
CA GLY A 59 -29.16 -4.63 -79.23
C GLY A 59 -29.40 -5.16 -80.64
N THR A 60 -28.63 -4.73 -81.62
CA THR A 60 -28.73 -5.19 -83.00
C THR A 60 -27.92 -6.48 -83.21
N LEU A 61 -28.57 -7.55 -83.68
CA LEU A 61 -27.88 -8.73 -84.22
C LEU A 61 -27.69 -8.50 -85.73
N ASP A 62 -26.48 -8.27 -86.19
CA ASP A 62 -26.14 -8.17 -87.61
C ASP A 62 -25.42 -9.50 -88.00
N VAL A 63 -25.97 -10.19 -89.01
CA VAL A 63 -25.45 -11.47 -89.48
C VAL A 63 -25.10 -11.34 -90.95
N GLY A 64 -23.79 -11.18 -91.25
CA GLY A 64 -23.32 -11.05 -92.62
C GLY A 64 -23.26 -12.31 -93.47
N GLY A 65 -23.89 -13.39 -93.04
CA GLY A 65 -23.94 -14.69 -93.71
C GLY A 65 -25.21 -15.52 -93.40
N ASN A 66 -25.24 -16.79 -93.77
CA ASN A 66 -26.41 -17.62 -93.52
C ASN A 66 -26.59 -17.90 -92.04
N ILE A 67 -27.80 -17.65 -91.54
CA ILE A 67 -28.24 -18.13 -90.19
C ILE A 67 -28.97 -19.43 -90.38
N ASP A 68 -28.38 -20.54 -89.94
CA ASP A 68 -29.04 -21.82 -89.88
C ASP A 68 -29.53 -22.09 -88.45
N LEU A 69 -30.85 -22.06 -88.29
CA LEU A 69 -31.52 -22.16 -86.98
C LEU A 69 -32.28 -23.47 -86.90
N THR A 70 -31.82 -24.39 -86.05
CA THR A 70 -32.52 -25.65 -85.77
C THR A 70 -33.43 -25.58 -84.56
N GLY A 71 -33.70 -24.43 -84.00
CA GLY A 71 -34.60 -24.16 -82.89
C GLY A 71 -35.36 -22.87 -83.00
N ASN A 72 -36.31 -22.61 -82.09
CA ASN A 72 -37.10 -21.40 -82.11
C ASN A 72 -36.36 -20.19 -81.53
N ILE A 73 -36.13 -19.17 -82.30
CA ILE A 73 -35.66 -17.89 -81.81
C ILE A 73 -36.71 -16.83 -82.03
N THR A 74 -37.13 -16.18 -80.98
CA THR A 74 -37.99 -14.99 -81.12
C THR A 74 -37.09 -13.76 -81.06
N ILE A 75 -36.95 -13.07 -82.13
CA ILE A 75 -36.15 -11.86 -82.25
C ILE A 75 -37.08 -10.66 -82.18
N GLY A 76 -37.04 -9.94 -81.03
CA GLY A 76 -37.86 -8.73 -80.81
C GLY A 76 -37.17 -7.41 -81.12
N GLY A 77 -36.24 -7.39 -82.01
CA GLY A 77 -35.54 -6.22 -82.53
C GLY A 77 -35.40 -6.24 -84.05
N THR A 78 -34.67 -5.29 -84.60
CA THR A 78 -34.50 -5.22 -86.02
C THR A 78 -33.61 -6.33 -86.48
N LEU A 79 -34.20 -7.38 -87.11
CA LEU A 79 -33.46 -8.12 -88.12
C LEU A 79 -33.40 -7.18 -89.33
N THR A 80 -32.21 -6.71 -89.71
CA THR A 80 -32.02 -5.90 -90.89
C THR A 80 -32.09 -6.82 -92.15
N TYR A 81 -33.19 -7.43 -92.26
CA TYR A 81 -33.60 -8.11 -93.46
C TYR A 81 -35.08 -7.73 -93.68
N GLU A 82 -35.32 -7.04 -94.79
CA GLU A 82 -36.68 -6.72 -95.17
C GLU A 82 -37.52 -8.01 -95.18
N ASP A 83 -38.61 -7.97 -94.43
CA ASP A 83 -39.67 -9.01 -94.41
C ASP A 83 -39.48 -10.34 -93.69
N VAL A 84 -38.85 -10.41 -92.43
CA VAL A 84 -39.01 -11.56 -91.58
C VAL A 84 -40.01 -11.32 -90.47
N THR A 85 -41.26 -11.74 -90.66
CA THR A 85 -42.31 -11.66 -89.66
C THR A 85 -42.30 -12.78 -88.62
N ASN A 86 -41.60 -13.90 -88.93
CA ASN A 86 -41.38 -15.01 -87.99
C ASN A 86 -40.08 -15.76 -88.34
N VAL A 87 -39.19 -15.95 -87.40
CA VAL A 87 -38.09 -16.90 -87.43
C VAL A 87 -38.43 -18.05 -86.52
N ASP A 88 -38.96 -19.09 -87.06
CA ASP A 88 -39.17 -20.37 -86.33
C ASP A 88 -37.86 -21.17 -86.46
N SER A 89 -37.08 -21.22 -85.46
CA SER A 89 -35.84 -22.03 -85.38
C SER A 89 -36.00 -23.19 -84.40
N LEU A 90 -36.04 -24.39 -84.90
CA LEU A 90 -36.06 -25.65 -84.09
C LEU A 90 -34.66 -26.11 -83.68
N GLY A 91 -33.71 -25.16 -83.51
CA GLY A 91 -32.35 -25.53 -83.19
C GLY A 91 -31.57 -24.41 -82.51
N ILE A 92 -30.25 -24.58 -82.47
CA ILE A 92 -29.29 -23.68 -81.78
C ILE A 92 -28.93 -22.49 -82.63
N VAL A 93 -29.08 -21.27 -82.07
CA VAL A 93 -28.51 -20.06 -82.70
C VAL A 93 -27.01 -20.04 -82.40
N THR A 94 -26.19 -20.22 -83.50
CA THR A 94 -24.72 -20.09 -83.37
C THR A 94 -24.34 -18.71 -83.90
N ALA A 95 -24.00 -17.76 -83.01
CA ALA A 95 -23.47 -16.46 -83.36
C ALA A 95 -21.99 -16.39 -82.97
N ARG A 96 -21.12 -16.06 -83.92
CA ARG A 96 -19.67 -15.98 -83.71
C ARG A 96 -19.23 -14.67 -83.06
N SER A 97 -20.00 -13.67 -83.12
CA SER A 97 -19.66 -12.32 -82.58
C SER A 97 -20.70 -11.77 -81.59
N GLY A 98 -21.66 -12.57 -81.17
CA GLY A 98 -22.71 -12.16 -80.24
C GLY A 98 -24.06 -11.85 -80.91
N ILE A 99 -25.09 -11.83 -80.12
CA ILE A 99 -26.46 -11.51 -80.53
C ILE A 99 -26.82 -10.16 -79.87
N ASN A 100 -27.04 -9.12 -80.68
CA ASN A 100 -27.47 -7.80 -80.19
C ASN A 100 -28.95 -7.61 -80.47
N MET A 101 -29.73 -7.35 -79.46
CA MET A 101 -31.16 -7.09 -79.52
C MET A 101 -31.51 -5.74 -78.93
N SER A 102 -32.16 -4.83 -79.67
CA SER A 102 -32.61 -3.53 -79.18
C SER A 102 -34.13 -3.51 -78.98
N GLY A 103 -34.58 -3.45 -77.72
CA GLY A 103 -35.94 -3.36 -77.31
C GLY A 103 -36.69 -4.71 -77.32
N GLY A 104 -37.67 -4.88 -76.43
CA GLY A 104 -38.48 -6.09 -76.30
C GLY A 104 -37.94 -7.15 -75.34
N GLN A 105 -38.65 -8.23 -75.21
CA GLN A 105 -38.31 -9.39 -74.35
C GLN A 105 -37.73 -10.54 -75.17
N PHE A 106 -36.67 -11.17 -74.74
CA PHE A 106 -36.26 -12.51 -75.20
C PHE A 106 -36.98 -13.55 -74.32
N LEU A 107 -38.05 -14.13 -74.86
CA LEU A 107 -38.87 -15.10 -74.15
C LEU A 107 -38.40 -16.49 -74.56
N VAL A 108 -37.90 -17.24 -73.60
CA VAL A 108 -37.55 -18.66 -73.72
C VAL A 108 -38.51 -19.48 -72.88
N GLY A 109 -39.01 -20.53 -73.42
CA GLY A 109 -39.96 -21.38 -72.71
C GLY A 109 -39.47 -21.85 -71.34
N THR A 110 -39.42 -23.09 -71.02
CA THR A 110 -39.20 -23.59 -69.62
C THR A 110 -37.73 -23.61 -69.13
N GLY A 111 -36.81 -22.87 -69.70
CA GLY A 111 -35.47 -22.73 -69.14
C GLY A 111 -34.40 -22.15 -70.06
N VAL A 112 -33.52 -21.30 -69.55
CA VAL A 112 -32.31 -20.85 -70.19
C VAL A 112 -31.13 -21.64 -69.69
N THR A 113 -30.47 -22.39 -70.56
CA THR A 113 -29.23 -23.09 -70.21
C THR A 113 -28.04 -22.47 -70.94
N ILE A 114 -27.10 -21.89 -70.21
CA ILE A 114 -25.79 -21.44 -70.72
C ILE A 114 -24.83 -22.61 -70.50
N GLY A 115 -24.39 -23.23 -71.64
CA GLY A 115 -23.49 -24.40 -71.59
C GLY A 115 -22.10 -24.05 -71.01
N VAL A 116 -21.30 -25.07 -70.80
CA VAL A 116 -20.02 -25.07 -70.02
C VAL A 116 -18.95 -24.05 -70.47
N ALA A 117 -19.16 -23.36 -71.54
CA ALA A 117 -18.21 -22.40 -72.12
C ALA A 117 -18.81 -20.99 -72.39
N GLY A 118 -20.00 -20.70 -71.88
CA GLY A 118 -20.68 -19.46 -72.21
C GLY A 118 -20.73 -18.43 -71.06
N VAL A 119 -20.50 -17.16 -71.38
CA VAL A 119 -20.68 -16.03 -70.45
C VAL A 119 -21.82 -15.13 -71.00
N ALA A 120 -22.86 -14.92 -70.24
CA ALA A 120 -23.90 -13.93 -70.55
C ALA A 120 -23.56 -12.62 -69.81
N THR A 121 -23.36 -11.52 -70.53
CA THR A 121 -23.13 -10.21 -69.96
C THR A 121 -24.34 -9.29 -70.19
N PHE A 122 -24.95 -8.85 -69.12
CA PHE A 122 -26.05 -7.91 -69.12
C PHE A 122 -25.55 -6.51 -68.70
N ARG A 123 -25.56 -5.54 -69.62
CA ARG A 123 -25.03 -4.18 -69.37
C ARG A 123 -26.00 -3.26 -68.63
N SER A 124 -27.23 -3.43 -68.82
CA SER A 124 -28.30 -2.69 -68.10
C SER A 124 -29.58 -3.50 -68.22
N GLY A 125 -30.12 -3.86 -67.11
CA GLY A 125 -31.34 -4.64 -67.10
C GLY A 125 -31.40 -5.57 -65.89
N ARG A 126 -32.58 -5.99 -65.55
CA ARG A 126 -32.88 -6.90 -64.45
C ARG A 126 -32.97 -8.33 -65.02
N ILE A 127 -32.22 -9.27 -64.46
CA ILE A 127 -32.46 -10.69 -64.66
C ILE A 127 -33.57 -11.04 -63.65
N ASP A 128 -34.78 -11.25 -64.11
CA ASP A 128 -35.84 -11.72 -63.28
C ASP A 128 -35.93 -13.25 -63.39
N VAL A 129 -35.41 -13.93 -62.44
CA VAL A 129 -35.44 -15.38 -62.28
C VAL A 129 -36.32 -15.79 -61.11
N SER A 130 -37.22 -14.88 -60.67
CA SER A 130 -38.13 -15.11 -59.56
C SER A 130 -39.37 -15.92 -60.03
N ASP A 131 -39.81 -16.83 -59.14
CA ASP A 131 -41.10 -17.49 -59.29
C ASP A 131 -42.25 -16.60 -58.76
N SER A 132 -43.46 -17.11 -58.78
CA SER A 132 -44.65 -16.42 -58.29
C SER A 132 -44.65 -16.16 -56.76
N LEU A 133 -43.70 -16.74 -56.05
CA LEU A 133 -43.48 -16.62 -54.60
C LEU A 133 -42.27 -15.77 -54.30
N ASN A 134 -41.73 -15.01 -55.28
CA ASN A 134 -40.53 -14.16 -55.22
C ASN A 134 -39.22 -14.92 -54.89
N ASN A 135 -39.12 -16.19 -55.25
CA ASN A 135 -37.87 -16.97 -55.09
C ASN A 135 -37.00 -16.81 -56.32
N THR A 136 -35.71 -16.66 -56.14
CA THR A 136 -34.71 -16.59 -57.18
C THR A 136 -33.84 -17.81 -57.12
N GLY A 137 -33.76 -18.59 -58.16
CA GLY A 137 -32.95 -19.80 -58.26
C GLY A 137 -32.07 -19.84 -59.53
N LEU A 138 -30.78 -20.13 -59.36
CA LEU A 138 -29.83 -20.29 -60.43
C LEU A 138 -28.82 -21.40 -60.14
N GLY A 139 -28.91 -22.52 -60.80
CA GLY A 139 -28.10 -23.72 -60.59
C GLY A 139 -28.87 -25.00 -60.77
N ARG A 140 -28.18 -26.18 -60.64
CA ARG A 140 -28.80 -27.49 -60.77
C ARG A 140 -29.42 -27.88 -59.43
N ASN A 141 -30.65 -28.43 -59.45
CA ASN A 141 -31.42 -28.89 -58.29
C ASN A 141 -31.61 -27.77 -57.23
N VAL A 142 -31.89 -26.54 -57.66
CA VAL A 142 -32.14 -25.40 -56.78
C VAL A 142 -33.62 -25.33 -56.44
N LEU A 143 -33.98 -25.22 -55.15
CA LEU A 143 -35.37 -25.05 -54.68
C LEU A 143 -36.36 -26.12 -55.19
N VAL A 144 -35.86 -27.35 -55.48
CA VAL A 144 -36.69 -28.37 -56.16
C VAL A 144 -37.84 -28.92 -55.34
N ASN A 145 -37.75 -28.87 -53.99
CA ASN A 145 -38.78 -29.35 -53.08
C ASN A 145 -39.67 -28.19 -52.50
N LEU A 146 -39.57 -26.99 -53.05
CA LEU A 146 -40.28 -25.84 -52.55
C LEU A 146 -41.80 -26.00 -52.70
N THR A 147 -42.54 -25.70 -51.61
CA THR A 147 -44.01 -25.75 -51.61
C THR A 147 -44.65 -24.40 -51.46
N THR A 148 -44.45 -23.77 -50.30
CA THR A 148 -45.04 -22.45 -49.94
C THR A 148 -43.99 -21.41 -49.49
N GLY A 149 -42.70 -21.77 -49.48
CA GLY A 149 -41.62 -20.84 -49.10
C GLY A 149 -41.52 -19.67 -50.07
N THR A 150 -41.30 -18.49 -49.53
CA THR A 150 -41.24 -17.24 -50.33
C THR A 150 -39.95 -16.46 -50.09
N SER A 151 -39.61 -15.63 -51.08
CA SER A 151 -38.50 -14.65 -50.95
C SER A 151 -37.15 -15.29 -50.67
N ASN A 152 -36.86 -16.45 -51.22
CA ASN A 152 -35.57 -17.13 -51.11
C ASN A 152 -34.64 -16.81 -52.32
N ILE A 153 -33.38 -16.70 -52.10
CA ILE A 153 -32.34 -16.51 -53.11
C ILE A 153 -31.43 -17.75 -53.07
N ALA A 154 -31.26 -18.43 -54.17
CA ALA A 154 -30.47 -19.64 -54.28
C ALA A 154 -29.59 -19.61 -55.53
N LEU A 155 -28.29 -19.52 -55.38
CA LEU A 155 -27.29 -19.46 -56.45
C LEU A 155 -26.21 -20.55 -56.31
N GLY A 156 -26.20 -21.53 -57.15
CA GLY A 156 -25.29 -22.68 -57.13
C GLY A 156 -26.02 -24.02 -57.19
N ASP A 157 -25.30 -25.13 -57.36
CA ASP A 157 -25.89 -26.46 -57.41
C ASP A 157 -26.34 -26.95 -56.03
N TYR A 158 -27.49 -27.56 -55.90
CA TYR A 158 -28.09 -28.13 -54.67
C TYR A 158 -28.35 -27.08 -53.56
N VAL A 159 -28.51 -25.84 -53.93
CA VAL A 159 -28.84 -24.77 -52.95
C VAL A 159 -30.29 -24.81 -52.58
N LEU A 160 -30.62 -24.86 -51.25
CA LEU A 160 -31.97 -24.89 -50.75
C LEU A 160 -32.84 -25.97 -51.38
N ASP A 161 -32.22 -27.10 -51.82
CA ASP A 161 -32.94 -28.15 -52.55
C ASP A 161 -33.96 -28.89 -51.68
N ALA A 162 -33.75 -29.05 -50.38
CA ALA A 162 -34.73 -29.60 -49.45
C ALA A 162 -35.77 -28.58 -48.92
N ASN A 163 -35.68 -27.30 -49.28
CA ASN A 163 -36.55 -26.28 -48.71
C ASN A 163 -38.01 -26.46 -49.15
N THR A 164 -38.91 -26.53 -48.14
CA THR A 164 -40.38 -26.70 -48.42
C THR A 164 -41.15 -25.38 -48.09
N THR A 165 -41.08 -24.92 -46.87
CA THR A 165 -41.88 -23.76 -46.40
C THR A 165 -41.00 -22.61 -45.85
N GLY A 166 -39.65 -22.80 -45.79
CA GLY A 166 -38.72 -21.76 -45.30
C GLY A 166 -38.75 -20.49 -46.15
N VAL A 167 -38.72 -19.31 -45.51
CA VAL A 167 -38.80 -18.02 -46.16
C VAL A 167 -37.58 -17.13 -45.89
N TYR A 168 -37.33 -16.18 -46.77
CA TYR A 168 -36.27 -15.17 -46.61
C TYR A 168 -34.86 -15.78 -46.46
N ASN A 169 -34.58 -16.92 -47.07
CA ASN A 169 -33.27 -17.53 -47.06
C ASN A 169 -32.42 -17.07 -48.25
N THR A 170 -31.16 -16.85 -48.06
CA THR A 170 -30.17 -16.57 -49.12
C THR A 170 -29.10 -17.66 -49.12
N GLY A 171 -29.06 -18.47 -50.15
CA GLY A 171 -28.03 -19.50 -50.37
C GLY A 171 -27.17 -19.18 -51.60
N VAL A 172 -25.86 -19.14 -51.46
CA VAL A 172 -24.92 -18.94 -52.56
C VAL A 172 -23.75 -19.93 -52.44
N GLY A 173 -23.58 -20.83 -53.37
CA GLY A 173 -22.51 -21.81 -53.36
C GLY A 173 -23.05 -23.23 -53.49
N TYR A 174 -22.20 -24.23 -53.70
CA TYR A 174 -22.56 -25.64 -53.78
C TYR A 174 -23.16 -26.13 -52.43
N ALA A 175 -24.35 -26.71 -52.44
CA ALA A 175 -25.06 -27.25 -51.27
C ALA A 175 -25.27 -26.25 -50.10
N ALA A 176 -25.27 -24.96 -50.38
CA ALA A 176 -25.60 -23.98 -49.35
C ALA A 176 -27.06 -24.13 -48.91
N LEU A 177 -27.31 -24.34 -47.59
CA LEU A 177 -28.67 -24.64 -47.05
C LEU A 177 -29.33 -25.87 -47.69
N GLY A 178 -28.52 -26.87 -48.14
CA GLY A 178 -29.05 -28.02 -48.88
C GLY A 178 -30.13 -28.80 -48.13
N SER A 179 -29.96 -29.05 -46.83
CA SER A 179 -30.94 -29.79 -46.00
C SER A 179 -32.04 -28.90 -45.39
N ASN A 180 -32.07 -27.59 -45.63
CA ASN A 180 -33.05 -26.72 -45.04
C ASN A 180 -34.48 -27.08 -45.46
N THR A 181 -35.35 -27.33 -44.50
CA THR A 181 -36.77 -27.68 -44.82
C THR A 181 -37.72 -26.49 -44.52
N THR A 182 -37.72 -26.04 -43.28
CA THR A 182 -38.64 -24.97 -42.80
C THR A 182 -37.93 -23.78 -42.21
N GLY A 183 -36.59 -23.84 -42.03
CA GLY A 183 -35.75 -22.77 -41.51
C GLY A 183 -35.90 -21.47 -42.33
N SER A 184 -35.96 -20.34 -41.67
CA SER A 184 -36.20 -19.03 -42.30
C SER A 184 -35.19 -17.98 -41.87
N ASN A 185 -35.02 -16.93 -42.70
CA ASN A 185 -34.11 -15.80 -42.43
C ASN A 185 -32.63 -16.22 -42.35
N ASN A 186 -32.21 -17.24 -43.07
CA ASN A 186 -30.84 -17.70 -43.09
C ASN A 186 -30.06 -17.11 -44.26
N VAL A 187 -28.80 -16.77 -44.05
CA VAL A 187 -27.86 -16.37 -45.10
C VAL A 187 -26.71 -17.38 -45.13
N ALA A 188 -26.54 -18.07 -46.23
CA ALA A 188 -25.46 -19.04 -46.45
C ALA A 188 -24.71 -18.70 -47.72
N VAL A 189 -23.44 -18.36 -47.64
CA VAL A 189 -22.56 -18.02 -48.75
C VAL A 189 -21.27 -18.82 -48.66
N GLY A 190 -21.12 -19.82 -49.50
CA GLY A 190 -19.97 -20.74 -49.51
C GLY A 190 -20.40 -22.18 -49.82
N ARG A 191 -19.45 -23.03 -50.21
CA ARG A 191 -19.69 -24.44 -50.39
C ARG A 191 -20.04 -25.09 -49.03
N GLY A 192 -21.15 -25.78 -48.93
CA GLY A 192 -21.60 -26.47 -47.72
C GLY A 192 -21.94 -25.52 -46.53
N ALA A 193 -22.11 -24.21 -46.80
CA ALA A 193 -22.51 -23.30 -45.74
C ALA A 193 -23.94 -23.65 -45.28
N LEU A 194 -24.16 -23.91 -43.98
CA LEU A 194 -25.44 -24.32 -43.39
C LEU A 194 -26.05 -25.54 -44.05
N ASP A 195 -25.25 -26.44 -44.59
CA ASP A 195 -25.70 -27.60 -45.36
C ASP A 195 -26.69 -28.49 -44.61
N ALA A 196 -26.38 -28.84 -43.32
CA ALA A 196 -27.23 -29.71 -42.50
C ALA A 196 -28.43 -28.96 -41.84
N ASN A 197 -28.60 -27.66 -42.05
CA ASN A 197 -29.71 -26.91 -41.43
C ASN A 197 -31.06 -27.45 -41.83
N THR A 198 -31.90 -27.76 -40.86
CA THR A 198 -33.25 -28.28 -41.17
C THR A 198 -34.35 -27.25 -40.87
N THR A 199 -34.49 -26.86 -39.62
CA THR A 199 -35.59 -26.02 -39.13
C THR A 199 -35.12 -24.69 -38.51
N ALA A 200 -33.82 -24.53 -38.31
CA ALA A 200 -33.28 -23.36 -37.66
C ALA A 200 -33.40 -22.11 -38.52
N GLY A 201 -33.56 -20.98 -37.84
CA GLY A 201 -33.67 -19.68 -38.50
C GLY A 201 -32.72 -18.62 -37.96
N ALA A 202 -32.67 -17.51 -38.69
CA ALA A 202 -31.83 -16.36 -38.35
C ALA A 202 -30.31 -16.65 -38.22
N ASN A 203 -29.81 -17.59 -39.02
CA ASN A 203 -28.38 -17.90 -39.07
C ASN A 203 -27.70 -17.19 -40.25
N THR A 204 -26.48 -16.74 -40.06
CA THR A 204 -25.60 -16.21 -41.10
C THR A 204 -24.36 -17.06 -41.21
N ALA A 205 -24.12 -17.69 -42.33
CA ALA A 205 -22.94 -18.52 -42.61
C ALA A 205 -22.25 -18.02 -43.90
N ILE A 206 -21.05 -17.52 -43.80
CA ILE A 206 -20.28 -17.02 -44.93
C ILE A 206 -18.88 -17.66 -44.90
N GLY A 207 -18.62 -18.55 -45.83
CA GLY A 207 -17.38 -19.34 -45.92
C GLY A 207 -17.64 -20.77 -46.28
N ASP A 208 -16.59 -21.45 -46.75
CA ASP A 208 -16.66 -22.88 -47.04
C ASP A 208 -16.89 -23.68 -45.75
N ASN A 209 -17.91 -24.53 -45.74
CA ASN A 209 -18.36 -25.33 -44.57
C ASN A 209 -18.60 -24.52 -43.29
N SER A 210 -18.91 -23.26 -43.41
CA SER A 210 -19.32 -22.45 -42.22
C SER A 210 -20.67 -22.95 -41.70
N LEU A 211 -20.77 -23.23 -40.41
CA LEU A 211 -21.98 -23.72 -39.71
C LEU A 211 -22.58 -24.97 -40.37
N SER A 212 -21.75 -25.83 -40.99
CA SER A 212 -22.21 -26.90 -41.87
C SER A 212 -22.98 -28.02 -41.16
N ALA A 213 -22.66 -28.32 -39.87
CA ALA A 213 -23.36 -29.38 -39.11
C ALA A 213 -24.61 -28.86 -38.38
N ASN A 214 -24.97 -27.58 -38.48
CA ASN A 214 -26.11 -27.01 -37.76
C ASN A 214 -27.42 -27.64 -38.23
N THR A 215 -28.21 -28.14 -37.29
CA THR A 215 -29.53 -28.69 -37.59
C THR A 215 -30.67 -27.80 -37.11
N THR A 216 -30.68 -27.50 -35.82
CA THR A 216 -31.75 -26.73 -35.16
C THR A 216 -31.27 -25.50 -34.39
N GLY A 217 -29.95 -25.23 -34.34
CA GLY A 217 -29.41 -24.05 -33.70
C GLY A 217 -29.75 -22.76 -34.43
N ALA A 218 -30.33 -21.79 -33.75
CA ALA A 218 -30.77 -20.52 -34.33
C ALA A 218 -29.93 -19.34 -33.91
N GLN A 219 -30.00 -18.23 -34.66
CA GLN A 219 -29.36 -16.96 -34.33
C GLN A 219 -27.80 -17.07 -34.24
N ASN A 220 -27.21 -17.90 -35.04
CA ASN A 220 -25.77 -18.02 -35.14
C ASN A 220 -25.20 -17.22 -36.32
N THR A 221 -24.05 -16.63 -36.13
CA THR A 221 -23.28 -15.93 -37.16
C THR A 221 -21.93 -16.64 -37.34
N ALA A 222 -21.66 -17.19 -38.51
CA ALA A 222 -20.41 -17.84 -38.85
C ALA A 222 -19.82 -17.22 -40.11
N VAL A 223 -18.69 -16.55 -40.02
CA VAL A 223 -18.00 -15.91 -41.14
C VAL A 223 -16.55 -16.38 -41.17
N GLY A 224 -16.22 -17.23 -42.12
CA GLY A 224 -14.88 -17.81 -42.26
C GLY A 224 -14.92 -19.26 -42.69
N TYR A 225 -13.79 -19.76 -43.18
CA TYR A 225 -13.60 -21.15 -43.52
C TYR A 225 -13.72 -22.02 -42.27
N TRP A 226 -14.67 -22.96 -42.28
CA TRP A 226 -15.02 -23.86 -41.18
C TRP A 226 -15.37 -23.15 -39.84
N ALA A 227 -15.84 -21.92 -39.89
CA ALA A 227 -16.35 -21.27 -38.71
C ALA A 227 -17.61 -21.97 -38.19
N LEU A 228 -17.65 -22.31 -36.90
CA LEU A 228 -18.78 -22.91 -36.17
C LEU A 228 -19.25 -24.24 -36.77
N THR A 229 -18.33 -25.00 -37.36
CA THR A 229 -18.65 -26.20 -38.15
C THR A 229 -19.37 -27.28 -37.35
N ALA A 230 -18.92 -27.59 -36.11
CA ALA A 230 -19.48 -28.68 -35.30
C ALA A 230 -20.79 -28.32 -34.57
N ASN A 231 -21.26 -27.08 -34.67
CA ASN A 231 -22.50 -26.67 -34.02
C ASN A 231 -23.70 -27.42 -34.60
N THR A 232 -24.45 -28.12 -33.76
CA THR A 232 -25.63 -28.84 -34.19
C THR A 232 -26.94 -28.18 -33.74
N THR A 233 -27.02 -27.82 -32.48
CA THR A 233 -28.27 -27.34 -31.83
C THR A 233 -28.08 -26.06 -31.03
N ALA A 234 -26.86 -25.59 -30.82
CA ALA A 234 -26.59 -24.43 -29.98
C ALA A 234 -26.97 -23.11 -30.68
N ASN A 235 -27.38 -22.13 -29.90
CA ASN A 235 -27.91 -20.85 -30.37
C ASN A 235 -27.02 -19.67 -29.99
N ASN A 236 -27.25 -18.53 -30.64
CA ASN A 236 -26.64 -17.25 -30.29
C ASN A 236 -25.12 -17.20 -30.34
N ASN A 237 -24.50 -18.01 -31.17
CA ASN A 237 -23.05 -17.99 -31.33
C ASN A 237 -22.62 -17.05 -32.46
N THR A 238 -21.52 -16.34 -32.28
CA THR A 238 -20.90 -15.52 -33.30
C THR A 238 -19.47 -15.98 -33.54
N ALA A 239 -19.16 -16.45 -34.71
CA ALA A 239 -17.85 -16.93 -35.13
C ALA A 239 -17.36 -16.16 -36.36
N ILE A 240 -16.28 -15.41 -36.26
CA ILE A 240 -15.69 -14.63 -37.35
C ILE A 240 -14.20 -14.97 -37.44
N GLY A 241 -13.79 -15.70 -38.46
CA GLY A 241 -12.42 -16.11 -38.67
C GLY A 241 -12.28 -17.56 -39.13
N TYR A 242 -11.10 -17.92 -39.64
CA TYR A 242 -10.72 -19.29 -39.94
C TYR A 242 -10.80 -20.14 -38.67
N HIS A 243 -11.55 -21.25 -38.70
CA HIS A 243 -11.75 -22.18 -37.57
C HIS A 243 -12.30 -21.54 -36.26
N ALA A 244 -12.86 -20.35 -36.31
CA ALA A 244 -13.48 -19.75 -35.13
C ALA A 244 -14.66 -20.62 -34.65
N LEU A 245 -14.68 -21.02 -33.35
CA LEU A 245 -15.67 -21.92 -32.75
C LEU A 245 -15.83 -23.25 -33.47
N TYR A 246 -14.77 -23.80 -34.03
CA TYR A 246 -14.83 -24.99 -34.91
C TYR A 246 -15.52 -26.20 -34.28
N ASN A 247 -15.20 -26.57 -33.01
CA ASN A 247 -15.74 -27.74 -32.31
C ASN A 247 -16.95 -27.39 -31.41
N ASN A 248 -17.47 -26.18 -31.47
CA ASN A 248 -18.43 -25.68 -30.49
C ASN A 248 -19.80 -26.37 -30.55
N THR A 249 -20.29 -26.81 -29.41
CA THR A 249 -21.68 -27.20 -29.16
C THR A 249 -22.35 -26.38 -28.04
N GLY A 250 -21.63 -25.44 -27.44
CA GLY A 250 -22.13 -24.51 -26.42
C GLY A 250 -22.87 -23.31 -27.02
N THR A 251 -23.60 -22.60 -26.20
CA THR A 251 -24.42 -21.44 -26.58
C THR A 251 -23.80 -20.10 -26.18
N GLU A 252 -24.21 -19.03 -26.86
CA GLU A 252 -23.89 -17.67 -26.51
C GLU A 252 -22.38 -17.37 -26.46
N ASN A 253 -21.61 -18.01 -27.34
CA ASN A 253 -20.19 -17.75 -27.51
C ASN A 253 -19.94 -16.76 -28.64
N THR A 254 -18.99 -15.87 -28.46
CA THR A 254 -18.52 -14.93 -29.48
C THR A 254 -17.03 -15.12 -29.75
N ALA A 255 -16.69 -15.47 -30.97
CA ALA A 255 -15.30 -15.62 -31.42
C ALA A 255 -15.03 -14.70 -32.63
N ALA A 256 -14.01 -13.88 -32.52
CA ALA A 256 -13.55 -13.03 -33.63
C ALA A 256 -12.02 -13.12 -33.77
N GLY A 257 -11.55 -13.93 -34.69
CA GLY A 257 -10.13 -14.23 -34.91
C GLY A 257 -9.94 -15.63 -35.47
N ALA A 258 -8.87 -15.88 -36.18
CA ALA A 258 -8.54 -17.24 -36.59
C ALA A 258 -8.24 -18.08 -35.36
N GLU A 259 -8.82 -19.32 -35.33
CA GLU A 259 -8.67 -20.30 -34.25
C GLU A 259 -9.14 -19.80 -32.86
N ALA A 260 -9.95 -18.75 -32.84
CA ALA A 260 -10.57 -18.28 -31.58
C ALA A 260 -11.63 -19.28 -31.11
N LEU A 261 -11.55 -19.77 -29.86
CA LEU A 261 -12.44 -20.80 -29.27
C LEU A 261 -12.49 -22.09 -30.11
N GLU A 262 -11.42 -22.45 -30.84
CA GLU A 262 -11.43 -23.55 -31.79
C GLU A 262 -11.85 -24.86 -31.16
N LEU A 263 -11.29 -25.22 -29.99
CA LEU A 263 -11.50 -26.51 -29.32
C LEU A 263 -12.63 -26.47 -28.26
N THR A 264 -13.41 -25.38 -28.21
CA THR A 264 -14.57 -25.32 -27.31
C THR A 264 -15.57 -26.41 -27.66
N THR A 265 -15.98 -27.17 -26.65
CA THR A 265 -17.03 -28.17 -26.82
C THR A 265 -18.34 -27.69 -26.20
N THR A 266 -18.50 -27.75 -24.89
CA THR A 266 -19.75 -27.41 -24.19
C THR A 266 -19.70 -26.10 -23.40
N GLY A 267 -18.58 -25.36 -23.46
CA GLY A 267 -18.44 -24.05 -22.80
C GLY A 267 -19.43 -23.02 -23.34
N ASN A 268 -20.02 -22.22 -22.48
CA ASN A 268 -21.03 -21.22 -22.84
C ASN A 268 -20.61 -19.81 -22.40
N TYR A 269 -21.23 -18.78 -23.00
CA TYR A 269 -21.04 -17.39 -22.61
C TYR A 269 -19.59 -16.90 -22.68
N ASN A 270 -18.79 -17.45 -23.60
CA ASN A 270 -17.40 -17.01 -23.79
C ASN A 270 -17.31 -15.96 -24.88
N THR A 271 -16.43 -15.00 -24.69
CA THR A 271 -16.06 -14.00 -25.71
C THR A 271 -14.57 -14.06 -25.98
N ALA A 272 -14.18 -14.35 -27.20
CA ALA A 272 -12.80 -14.42 -27.65
C ALA A 272 -12.57 -13.53 -28.88
N MET A 273 -11.67 -12.56 -28.76
CA MET A 273 -11.32 -11.64 -29.85
C MET A 273 -9.81 -11.57 -30.04
N GLY A 274 -9.31 -12.23 -31.06
CA GLY A 274 -7.87 -12.32 -31.38
C GLY A 274 -7.49 -13.68 -31.92
N PHE A 275 -6.32 -13.75 -32.57
CA PHE A 275 -5.76 -15.01 -33.05
C PHE A 275 -5.50 -15.98 -31.87
N GLN A 276 -6.05 -17.20 -31.93
CA GLN A 276 -5.91 -18.24 -30.91
C GLN A 276 -6.33 -17.80 -29.48
N SER A 277 -7.25 -16.86 -29.38
CA SER A 277 -7.82 -16.52 -28.08
C SER A 277 -8.77 -17.61 -27.61
N LEU A 278 -8.60 -18.10 -26.36
CA LEU A 278 -9.36 -19.23 -25.78
C LEU A 278 -9.33 -20.49 -26.66
N GLU A 279 -8.27 -20.74 -27.43
CA GLU A 279 -8.20 -21.83 -28.39
C GLU A 279 -8.53 -23.20 -27.78
N HIS A 280 -7.88 -23.56 -26.66
CA HIS A 280 -8.02 -24.85 -26.01
C HIS A 280 -9.20 -24.94 -25.02
N ASN A 281 -10.08 -23.94 -24.95
CA ASN A 281 -11.21 -23.97 -24.04
C ASN A 281 -12.15 -25.13 -24.38
N SER A 282 -12.24 -26.12 -23.51
CA SER A 282 -13.14 -27.26 -23.76
C SER A 282 -14.53 -27.03 -23.14
N THR A 283 -14.61 -26.86 -21.82
CA THR A 283 -15.87 -26.73 -21.08
C THR A 283 -15.97 -25.44 -20.28
N GLY A 284 -14.91 -24.62 -20.25
CA GLY A 284 -14.90 -23.34 -19.54
C GLY A 284 -15.99 -22.38 -20.03
N SER A 285 -16.62 -21.67 -19.11
CA SER A 285 -17.74 -20.77 -19.40
C SER A 285 -17.50 -19.38 -18.78
N TYR A 286 -18.20 -18.37 -19.31
CA TYR A 286 -18.12 -16.99 -18.83
C TYR A 286 -16.74 -16.35 -18.93
N ASN A 287 -15.90 -16.81 -19.87
CA ASN A 287 -14.58 -16.24 -20.08
C ASN A 287 -14.61 -15.13 -21.14
N SER A 288 -13.83 -14.08 -20.92
CA SER A 288 -13.62 -12.97 -21.86
C SER A 288 -12.16 -12.84 -22.21
N ALA A 289 -11.79 -13.08 -23.47
CA ALA A 289 -10.41 -13.04 -23.96
C ALA A 289 -10.27 -12.05 -25.13
N PHE A 290 -9.48 -11.02 -24.96
CA PHE A 290 -9.24 -9.97 -25.96
C PHE A 290 -7.74 -9.81 -26.21
N GLY A 291 -7.26 -10.28 -27.34
CA GLY A 291 -5.85 -10.23 -27.73
C GLY A 291 -5.36 -11.57 -28.27
N LYS A 292 -4.27 -11.50 -29.02
CA LYS A 292 -3.60 -12.72 -29.49
C LYS A 292 -3.16 -13.56 -28.29
N TRP A 293 -3.54 -14.85 -28.27
CA TRP A 293 -3.18 -15.82 -27.24
C TRP A 293 -3.75 -15.52 -25.83
N ALA A 294 -4.73 -14.64 -25.74
CA ALA A 294 -5.40 -14.43 -24.45
C ALA A 294 -6.17 -15.71 -24.04
N LEU A 295 -5.89 -16.25 -22.83
CA LEU A 295 -6.49 -17.50 -22.30
C LEU A 295 -6.31 -18.72 -23.24
N GLU A 296 -5.28 -18.76 -24.05
CA GLU A 296 -5.09 -19.77 -25.08
C GLU A 296 -5.23 -21.20 -24.53
N SER A 297 -4.55 -21.51 -23.44
CA SER A 297 -4.49 -22.87 -22.85
C SER A 297 -5.66 -23.20 -21.92
N ASN A 298 -6.66 -22.33 -21.76
CA ASN A 298 -7.78 -22.58 -20.85
C ASN A 298 -8.55 -23.84 -21.27
N THR A 299 -8.78 -24.75 -20.33
CA THR A 299 -9.53 -25.98 -20.61
C THR A 299 -10.91 -25.95 -19.94
N THR A 300 -10.96 -25.80 -18.64
CA THR A 300 -12.16 -25.86 -17.81
C THR A 300 -12.37 -24.62 -16.90
N GLY A 301 -11.43 -23.67 -16.89
CA GLY A 301 -11.51 -22.46 -16.10
C GLY A 301 -12.69 -21.59 -16.47
N ASN A 302 -13.36 -21.01 -15.48
CA ASN A 302 -14.56 -20.18 -15.67
C ASN A 302 -14.35 -18.77 -15.14
N ASP A 303 -15.21 -17.84 -15.59
CA ASP A 303 -15.26 -16.48 -15.07
C ASP A 303 -13.93 -15.70 -15.21
N ASN A 304 -13.10 -16.01 -16.18
CA ASN A 304 -11.83 -15.31 -16.40
C ASN A 304 -11.97 -14.16 -17.40
N SER A 305 -11.27 -13.07 -17.16
CA SER A 305 -11.19 -11.91 -18.04
C SER A 305 -9.74 -11.61 -18.42
N ALA A 306 -9.39 -11.76 -19.68
CA ALA A 306 -8.04 -11.57 -20.20
C ALA A 306 -8.02 -10.55 -21.34
N PHE A 307 -7.30 -9.44 -21.17
CA PHE A 307 -7.17 -8.36 -22.13
C PHE A 307 -5.69 -8.05 -22.40
N GLY A 308 -5.18 -8.44 -23.52
CA GLY A 308 -3.80 -8.21 -23.95
C GLY A 308 -3.16 -9.42 -24.62
N TYR A 309 -2.00 -9.19 -25.23
CA TYR A 309 -1.20 -10.26 -25.79
C TYR A 309 -0.77 -11.25 -24.69
N ALA A 310 -1.03 -12.54 -24.87
CA ALA A 310 -0.68 -13.61 -23.93
C ALA A 310 -1.17 -13.40 -22.47
N ALA A 311 -2.24 -12.60 -22.26
CA ALA A 311 -2.85 -12.50 -20.94
C ALA A 311 -3.48 -13.84 -20.53
N LEU A 312 -3.13 -14.38 -19.33
CA LEU A 312 -3.55 -15.71 -18.85
C LEU A 312 -3.22 -16.86 -19.81
N TYR A 313 -2.13 -16.75 -20.57
CA TYR A 313 -1.77 -17.68 -21.64
C TYR A 313 -1.80 -19.14 -21.20
N ASN A 314 -1.12 -19.51 -20.11
CA ASN A 314 -0.98 -20.90 -19.62
C ASN A 314 -2.12 -21.35 -18.69
N SER A 315 -3.15 -20.53 -18.46
CA SER A 315 -4.23 -20.89 -17.53
C SER A 315 -5.02 -22.07 -18.06
N THR A 316 -5.15 -23.14 -17.27
CA THR A 316 -5.88 -24.34 -17.65
C THR A 316 -7.20 -24.48 -16.91
N THR A 317 -7.16 -24.45 -15.57
CA THR A 317 -8.33 -24.68 -14.70
C THR A 317 -8.60 -23.53 -13.73
N GLY A 318 -7.75 -22.48 -13.71
CA GLY A 318 -7.92 -21.30 -12.87
C GLY A 318 -9.25 -20.60 -13.14
N ILE A 319 -9.89 -20.11 -12.07
CA ILE A 319 -11.19 -19.43 -12.18
C ILE A 319 -11.15 -18.01 -11.63
N ARG A 320 -12.04 -17.15 -12.13
CA ARG A 320 -12.25 -15.77 -11.62
C ARG A 320 -10.97 -14.93 -11.61
N ASN A 321 -10.14 -15.07 -12.62
CA ASN A 321 -8.96 -14.24 -12.78
C ASN A 321 -9.25 -13.06 -13.71
N VAL A 322 -8.65 -11.92 -13.42
CA VAL A 322 -8.66 -10.72 -14.27
C VAL A 322 -7.23 -10.40 -14.68
N ALA A 323 -6.94 -10.42 -15.95
CA ALA A 323 -5.64 -10.08 -16.53
C ALA A 323 -5.80 -8.97 -17.58
N LEU A 324 -5.19 -7.83 -17.34
CA LEU A 324 -5.17 -6.69 -18.28
C LEU A 324 -3.74 -6.22 -18.53
N GLY A 325 -3.20 -6.54 -19.69
CA GLY A 325 -1.85 -6.15 -20.12
C GLY A 325 -1.13 -7.24 -20.88
N TYR A 326 0.01 -6.89 -21.47
CA TYR A 326 0.91 -7.83 -22.12
C TYR A 326 1.44 -8.83 -21.08
N ALA A 327 1.26 -10.12 -21.32
CA ALA A 327 1.74 -11.23 -20.46
C ALA A 327 1.29 -11.11 -18.98
N ALA A 328 0.15 -10.48 -18.70
CA ALA A 328 -0.41 -10.48 -17.36
C ALA A 328 -0.90 -11.89 -16.98
N LEU A 329 -0.49 -12.44 -15.83
CA LEU A 329 -0.79 -13.81 -15.39
C LEU A 329 -0.36 -14.89 -16.40
N GLU A 330 0.68 -14.66 -17.21
CA GLU A 330 1.06 -15.56 -18.28
C GLU A 330 1.36 -16.98 -17.79
N ALA A 331 2.13 -17.13 -16.70
CA ALA A 331 2.55 -18.42 -16.16
C ALA A 331 1.51 -19.10 -15.23
N ASN A 332 0.39 -18.44 -14.95
CA ASN A 332 -0.64 -19.03 -14.10
C ASN A 332 -1.34 -20.20 -14.79
N THR A 333 -1.31 -21.39 -14.21
CA THR A 333 -2.00 -22.58 -14.75
C THR A 333 -3.29 -22.88 -13.99
N THR A 334 -3.29 -22.88 -12.67
CA THR A 334 -4.41 -23.31 -11.82
C THR A 334 -4.86 -22.27 -10.79
N GLY A 335 -4.07 -21.22 -10.55
CA GLY A 335 -4.38 -20.18 -9.56
C GLY A 335 -5.67 -19.43 -9.89
N SER A 336 -6.41 -19.08 -8.87
CA SER A 336 -7.77 -18.53 -8.96
C SER A 336 -7.92 -17.23 -8.19
N HIS A 337 -8.94 -16.42 -8.56
CA HIS A 337 -9.29 -15.18 -7.87
C HIS A 337 -8.16 -14.14 -7.89
N ASN A 338 -7.35 -14.10 -8.94
CA ASN A 338 -6.26 -13.16 -9.09
C ASN A 338 -6.67 -11.96 -9.96
N ILE A 339 -6.14 -10.79 -9.64
CA ILE A 339 -6.25 -9.57 -10.45
C ILE A 339 -4.84 -9.13 -10.85
N ALA A 340 -4.57 -9.09 -12.15
CA ALA A 340 -3.30 -8.62 -12.70
C ALA A 340 -3.54 -7.53 -13.74
N ILE A 341 -3.05 -6.33 -13.48
CA ILE A 341 -3.19 -5.18 -14.39
C ILE A 341 -1.81 -4.56 -14.63
N GLY A 342 -1.29 -4.70 -15.83
CA GLY A 342 0.01 -4.17 -16.23
C GLY A 342 0.83 -5.19 -17.01
N HIS A 343 1.92 -4.72 -17.63
CA HIS A 343 2.88 -5.57 -18.33
C HIS A 343 3.52 -6.56 -17.35
N ALA A 344 3.40 -7.87 -17.62
CA ALA A 344 3.94 -8.96 -16.80
C ALA A 344 3.57 -8.80 -15.29
N ALA A 345 2.36 -8.33 -15.01
CA ALA A 345 1.83 -8.33 -13.66
C ALA A 345 1.41 -9.75 -13.27
N LEU A 346 1.79 -10.22 -12.09
CA LEU A 346 1.54 -11.57 -11.57
C LEU A 346 1.99 -12.68 -12.54
N ASP A 347 3.13 -12.49 -13.18
CA ASP A 347 3.63 -13.38 -14.24
C ASP A 347 4.14 -14.74 -13.70
N GLY A 348 4.13 -14.96 -12.41
CA GLY A 348 4.74 -16.16 -11.82
C GLY A 348 3.88 -16.98 -10.88
N GLY A 349 3.50 -18.18 -11.29
CA GLY A 349 3.02 -19.23 -10.39
C GLY A 349 1.50 -19.37 -10.25
N ASN A 350 1.07 -20.33 -9.42
CA ASN A 350 -0.32 -20.81 -9.31
C ASN A 350 -1.01 -20.40 -8.00
N ALA A 351 -0.60 -19.29 -7.42
CA ALA A 351 -1.17 -18.82 -6.15
C ALA A 351 -2.54 -18.15 -6.35
N ASP A 352 -3.36 -18.21 -5.30
CA ASP A 352 -4.71 -17.68 -5.30
C ASP A 352 -4.83 -16.31 -4.62
N ASN A 353 -5.90 -15.59 -4.93
CA ASN A 353 -6.32 -14.39 -4.22
C ASN A 353 -5.25 -13.26 -4.19
N ASN A 354 -4.47 -13.10 -5.24
CA ASN A 354 -3.48 -12.04 -5.34
C ASN A 354 -3.98 -10.89 -6.22
N ILE A 355 -3.61 -9.67 -5.86
CA ILE A 355 -3.86 -8.45 -6.64
C ILE A 355 -2.52 -7.85 -7.04
N ALA A 356 -2.27 -7.73 -8.32
CA ALA A 356 -1.08 -7.12 -8.90
C ALA A 356 -1.47 -6.02 -9.88
N ILE A 357 -1.16 -4.77 -9.57
CA ILE A 357 -1.44 -3.62 -10.44
C ILE A 357 -0.15 -2.83 -10.66
N GLY A 358 0.39 -2.91 -11.86
CA GLY A 358 1.63 -2.24 -12.24
C GLY A 358 2.57 -3.15 -13.03
N VAL A 359 3.55 -2.55 -13.70
CA VAL A 359 4.56 -3.31 -14.45
C VAL A 359 5.37 -4.19 -13.50
N HIS A 360 5.40 -5.50 -13.76
CA HIS A 360 6.08 -6.50 -12.94
C HIS A 360 5.66 -6.50 -11.46
N ALA A 361 4.48 -6.02 -11.11
CA ALA A 361 3.93 -6.21 -9.77
C ALA A 361 3.70 -7.71 -9.52
N LEU A 362 4.18 -8.27 -8.38
CA LEU A 362 4.15 -9.72 -8.09
C LEU A 362 4.73 -10.58 -9.23
N GLY A 363 5.72 -10.06 -9.98
CA GLY A 363 6.21 -10.63 -11.23
C GLY A 363 7.32 -11.67 -11.09
N SER A 364 7.50 -12.38 -9.96
CA SER A 364 8.50 -13.44 -9.85
C SER A 364 7.97 -14.78 -10.34
N GLY A 365 8.73 -15.46 -11.20
CA GLY A 365 8.32 -16.70 -11.88
C GLY A 365 8.05 -17.94 -11.00
N SER A 366 7.80 -17.83 -9.68
CA SER A 366 7.58 -18.97 -8.79
C SER A 366 6.67 -18.62 -7.60
N LEU A 367 5.67 -17.78 -7.80
CA LEU A 367 4.77 -17.38 -6.73
C LEU A 367 3.87 -18.53 -6.27
N SER A 368 3.96 -18.91 -5.00
CA SER A 368 3.02 -19.81 -4.32
C SER A 368 2.33 -19.10 -3.12
N GLY A 369 2.75 -17.90 -2.78
CA GLY A 369 2.13 -17.08 -1.74
C GLY A 369 0.79 -16.50 -2.18
N TYR A 370 -0.21 -16.58 -1.33
CA TYR A 370 -1.58 -16.15 -1.57
C TYR A 370 -1.98 -14.91 -0.73
N ASN A 371 -3.11 -14.29 -1.08
CA ASN A 371 -3.65 -13.10 -0.39
C ASN A 371 -2.68 -11.90 -0.40
N ASN A 372 -1.89 -11.73 -1.43
CA ASN A 372 -1.00 -10.59 -1.55
C ASN A 372 -1.61 -9.47 -2.41
N VAL A 373 -1.35 -8.23 -2.04
CA VAL A 373 -1.73 -7.03 -2.80
C VAL A 373 -0.47 -6.27 -3.19
N GLY A 374 -0.18 -6.19 -4.48
CA GLY A 374 0.93 -5.43 -5.05
C GLY A 374 0.40 -4.36 -6.01
N VAL A 375 0.48 -3.09 -5.64
CA VAL A 375 0.05 -1.96 -6.47
C VAL A 375 1.22 -0.98 -6.67
N GLY A 376 1.76 -0.94 -7.87
CA GLY A 376 2.91 -0.12 -8.24
C GLY A 376 3.91 -0.88 -9.10
N VAL A 377 4.81 -0.16 -9.75
CA VAL A 377 5.90 -0.76 -10.53
C VAL A 377 6.76 -1.63 -9.61
N THR A 378 6.92 -2.90 -9.95
CA THR A 378 7.70 -3.90 -9.20
C THR A 378 7.31 -4.08 -7.72
N ALA A 379 6.12 -3.67 -7.31
CA ALA A 379 5.61 -3.97 -5.97
C ALA A 379 5.55 -5.49 -5.74
N LEU A 380 6.14 -6.00 -4.64
CA LEU A 380 6.24 -7.44 -4.33
C LEU A 380 6.88 -8.29 -5.43
N LYS A 381 7.72 -7.71 -6.28
CA LYS A 381 8.23 -8.40 -7.48
C LYS A 381 8.85 -9.77 -7.20
N ASN A 382 9.64 -9.91 -6.15
CA ASN A 382 10.40 -11.14 -5.86
C ASN A 382 9.69 -12.07 -4.86
N ASN A 383 8.41 -11.83 -4.54
CA ASN A 383 7.67 -12.67 -3.60
C ASN A 383 7.52 -14.11 -4.13
N THR A 384 7.90 -15.10 -3.34
CA THR A 384 7.80 -16.51 -3.70
C THR A 384 6.76 -17.25 -2.88
N THR A 385 6.94 -17.34 -1.57
CA THR A 385 6.05 -18.06 -0.65
C THR A 385 5.39 -17.13 0.39
N GLY A 386 5.75 -15.86 0.41
CA GLY A 386 5.17 -14.89 1.33
C GLY A 386 3.68 -14.71 1.12
N VAL A 387 2.89 -14.71 2.21
CA VAL A 387 1.44 -14.60 2.19
C VAL A 387 0.94 -13.34 2.90
N SER A 388 -0.24 -12.88 2.51
CA SER A 388 -0.94 -11.78 3.19
C SER A 388 -0.11 -10.48 3.28
N ASN A 389 0.68 -10.18 2.27
CA ASN A 389 1.42 -8.94 2.20
C ASN A 389 0.63 -7.88 1.41
N THR A 390 0.69 -6.64 1.84
CA THR A 390 0.14 -5.48 1.14
C THR A 390 1.25 -4.52 0.76
N ALA A 391 1.47 -4.31 -0.51
CA ALA A 391 2.47 -3.39 -1.04
C ALA A 391 1.81 -2.38 -2.00
N VAL A 392 1.81 -1.11 -1.64
CA VAL A 392 1.26 -0.03 -2.45
C VAL A 392 2.33 1.06 -2.66
N GLY A 393 2.81 1.18 -3.87
CA GLY A 393 3.88 2.10 -4.26
C GLY A 393 4.96 1.41 -5.09
N ALA A 394 5.68 2.18 -5.91
CA ALA A 394 6.77 1.63 -6.70
C ALA A 394 7.86 1.05 -5.78
N PHE A 395 8.36 -0.13 -6.12
CA PHE A 395 9.41 -0.85 -5.37
C PHE A 395 9.05 -1.20 -3.91
N SER A 396 7.77 -1.09 -3.51
CA SER A 396 7.35 -1.53 -2.18
C SER A 396 7.45 -3.05 -2.04
N LEU A 397 8.02 -3.55 -0.93
CA LEU A 397 8.30 -4.98 -0.69
C LEU A 397 8.98 -5.69 -1.89
N ASN A 398 9.76 -4.97 -2.68
CA ASN A 398 10.31 -5.47 -3.93
C ASN A 398 11.15 -6.74 -3.76
N SER A 399 11.93 -6.84 -2.68
CA SER A 399 12.84 -7.96 -2.41
C SER A 399 12.23 -9.07 -1.55
N ASN A 400 10.95 -8.94 -1.14
CA ASN A 400 10.32 -9.93 -0.27
C ASN A 400 10.28 -11.31 -0.96
N THR A 401 10.73 -12.33 -0.26
CA THR A 401 10.68 -13.72 -0.76
C THR A 401 9.70 -14.56 0.03
N THR A 402 9.90 -14.69 1.32
CA THR A 402 9.11 -15.54 2.23
C THR A 402 8.43 -14.79 3.37
N GLY A 403 8.73 -13.49 3.53
CA GLY A 403 8.12 -12.66 4.58
C GLY A 403 6.60 -12.58 4.44
N GLN A 404 5.90 -12.61 5.57
CA GLN A 404 4.43 -12.69 5.62
C GLN A 404 3.85 -11.55 6.43
N HIS A 405 2.56 -11.23 6.17
CA HIS A 405 1.80 -10.25 6.94
C HIS A 405 2.46 -8.86 7.00
N ASN A 406 3.17 -8.46 5.96
CA ASN A 406 3.78 -7.15 5.87
C ASN A 406 2.85 -6.16 5.18
N THR A 407 2.82 -4.92 5.65
CA THR A 407 2.11 -3.80 5.02
C THR A 407 3.11 -2.72 4.63
N ALA A 408 3.25 -2.45 3.36
CA ALA A 408 4.14 -1.44 2.81
C ALA A 408 3.36 -0.47 1.92
N VAL A 409 3.28 0.78 2.32
CA VAL A 409 2.61 1.84 1.55
C VAL A 409 3.56 3.01 1.35
N GLY A 410 3.97 3.23 0.12
CA GLY A 410 4.93 4.25 -0.27
C GLY A 410 6.04 3.68 -1.15
N GLU A 411 6.66 4.55 -1.95
CA GLU A 411 7.82 4.20 -2.77
C GLU A 411 8.97 3.69 -1.89
N TRP A 412 9.54 2.50 -2.23
CA TRP A 412 10.59 1.83 -1.46
C TRP A 412 10.24 1.51 0.00
N SER A 413 8.95 1.49 0.36
CA SER A 413 8.58 1.00 1.70
C SER A 413 8.86 -0.50 1.80
N LEU A 414 9.61 -0.93 2.83
CA LEU A 414 10.07 -2.33 2.99
C LEU A 414 10.78 -2.89 1.74
N GLY A 415 11.45 -2.03 0.96
CA GLY A 415 11.99 -2.39 -0.37
C GLY A 415 12.95 -3.57 -0.36
N SER A 416 13.79 -3.70 0.67
CA SER A 416 14.81 -4.73 0.81
C SER A 416 14.39 -5.94 1.67
N ASN A 417 13.16 -5.94 2.23
CA ASN A 417 12.69 -7.04 3.08
C ASN A 417 12.75 -8.38 2.32
N THR A 418 13.37 -9.39 2.91
CA THR A 418 13.44 -10.73 2.32
C THR A 418 12.56 -11.74 3.03
N THR A 419 12.76 -11.92 4.33
CA THR A 419 12.08 -12.94 5.15
C THR A 419 11.36 -12.35 6.38
N GLY A 420 11.58 -11.07 6.69
CA GLY A 420 10.93 -10.40 7.81
C GLY A 420 9.41 -10.40 7.69
N SER A 421 8.72 -10.59 8.80
CA SER A 421 7.26 -10.72 8.85
C SER A 421 6.63 -9.75 9.85
N TYR A 422 5.33 -9.47 9.66
CA TYR A 422 4.56 -8.59 10.54
C TYR A 422 5.11 -7.15 10.61
N ASN A 423 5.71 -6.67 9.54
CA ASN A 423 6.22 -5.30 9.47
C ASN A 423 5.19 -4.37 8.79
N THR A 424 5.08 -3.15 9.31
CA THR A 424 4.23 -2.10 8.73
C THR A 424 5.09 -0.89 8.37
N GLY A 425 5.21 -0.60 7.09
CA GLY A 425 5.89 0.58 6.56
C GLY A 425 4.89 1.50 5.83
N LEU A 426 4.68 2.69 6.33
CA LEU A 426 3.82 3.70 5.70
C LEU A 426 4.61 4.99 5.46
N GLY A 427 4.96 5.24 4.22
CA GLY A 427 5.73 6.41 3.77
C GLY A 427 6.88 6.03 2.83
N LYS A 428 7.38 6.99 2.08
CA LYS A 428 8.56 6.79 1.21
C LYS A 428 9.77 6.37 2.05
N ASN A 429 10.45 5.28 1.63
CA ASN A 429 11.61 4.69 2.30
C ASN A 429 11.35 4.29 3.78
N ALA A 430 10.10 4.05 4.17
CA ALA A 430 9.83 3.50 5.50
C ALA A 430 10.31 2.05 5.56
N ILE A 431 11.19 1.73 6.51
CA ILE A 431 11.81 0.40 6.70
C ILE A 431 12.51 -0.14 5.43
N ASP A 432 13.13 0.72 4.63
CA ASP A 432 13.62 0.35 3.28
C ASP A 432 14.67 -0.77 3.30
N ASN A 433 15.65 -0.73 4.20
CA ASN A 433 16.79 -1.66 4.22
C ASN A 433 16.57 -2.94 5.06
N LEU A 434 15.39 -3.16 5.58
CA LEU A 434 15.09 -4.34 6.39
C LEU A 434 15.28 -5.61 5.56
N THR A 435 15.95 -6.61 6.14
CA THR A 435 16.14 -7.91 5.48
C THR A 435 15.35 -9.01 6.18
N THR A 436 15.55 -9.22 7.48
CA THR A 436 14.99 -10.35 8.23
C THR A 436 14.26 -9.95 9.50
N GLY A 437 14.34 -8.68 9.92
CA GLY A 437 13.64 -8.20 11.12
C GLY A 437 12.14 -8.30 11.01
N SER A 438 11.46 -8.48 12.14
CA SER A 438 10.02 -8.68 12.23
C SER A 438 9.36 -7.77 13.27
N ASN A 439 8.04 -7.63 13.18
CA ASN A 439 7.22 -6.85 14.11
C ASN A 439 7.60 -5.34 14.17
N ASN A 440 8.12 -4.77 13.11
CA ASN A 440 8.46 -3.36 13.08
C ASN A 440 7.31 -2.54 12.48
N THR A 441 7.06 -1.38 13.06
CA THR A 441 6.09 -0.40 12.55
C THR A 441 6.79 0.92 12.27
N ALA A 442 6.73 1.39 11.03
CA ALA A 442 7.26 2.68 10.64
C ALA A 442 6.22 3.50 9.87
N VAL A 443 5.91 4.67 10.35
CA VAL A 443 5.00 5.63 9.70
C VAL A 443 5.71 6.97 9.55
N GLY A 444 5.96 7.35 8.33
CA GLY A 444 6.65 8.59 7.98
C GLY A 444 7.76 8.38 6.96
N ARG A 445 8.11 9.44 6.24
CA ARG A 445 9.23 9.40 5.28
C ARG A 445 10.54 9.12 6.03
N ASN A 446 11.30 8.15 5.54
CA ASN A 446 12.57 7.69 6.09
C ASN A 446 12.50 7.20 7.56
N ALA A 447 11.34 6.81 8.06
CA ALA A 447 11.24 6.16 9.36
C ALA A 447 11.84 4.76 9.29
N LEU A 448 12.74 4.38 10.23
CA LEU A 448 13.44 3.09 10.28
C LEU A 448 14.14 2.71 8.97
N THR A 449 14.64 3.67 8.19
CA THR A 449 15.16 3.39 6.84
C THR A 449 16.30 2.39 6.82
N THR A 450 17.23 2.44 7.78
CA THR A 450 18.47 1.62 7.74
C THR A 450 18.40 0.33 8.55
N ILE A 451 17.25 0.02 9.15
CA ILE A 451 17.09 -1.23 9.92
C ILE A 451 17.31 -2.43 9.01
N THR A 452 18.08 -3.42 9.51
CA THR A 452 18.40 -4.64 8.77
C THR A 452 17.80 -5.88 9.41
N THR A 453 18.12 -6.14 10.68
CA THR A 453 17.69 -7.33 11.43
C THR A 453 16.99 -7.00 12.74
N GLY A 454 16.87 -5.71 13.10
CA GLY A 454 16.18 -5.28 14.32
C GLY A 454 14.68 -5.64 14.30
N ASN A 455 14.14 -5.93 15.48
CA ASN A 455 12.78 -6.39 15.68
C ASN A 455 12.01 -5.49 16.66
N ASP A 456 10.69 -5.63 16.65
CA ASP A 456 9.79 -5.08 17.67
C ASP A 456 9.91 -3.55 17.85
N SER A 457 10.27 -2.82 16.79
CA SER A 457 10.50 -1.38 16.87
C SER A 457 9.33 -0.60 16.25
N THR A 458 9.01 0.55 16.86
CA THR A 458 7.96 1.47 16.39
C THR A 458 8.56 2.84 16.10
N ALA A 459 8.42 3.31 14.87
CA ALA A 459 8.83 4.63 14.44
C ALA A 459 7.64 5.39 13.83
N LEU A 460 7.28 6.52 14.41
CA LEU A 460 6.21 7.39 13.91
C LEU A 460 6.72 8.82 13.76
N GLY A 461 6.93 9.26 12.55
CA GLY A 461 7.40 10.61 12.23
C GLY A 461 8.49 10.63 11.17
N PHE A 462 8.76 11.82 10.64
CA PHE A 462 9.86 12.06 9.70
C PHE A 462 11.21 11.69 10.33
N GLU A 463 11.94 10.79 9.69
CA GLU A 463 13.28 10.31 10.14
C GLU A 463 13.34 9.73 11.57
N ALA A 464 12.22 9.31 12.14
CA ALA A 464 12.24 8.59 13.40
C ALA A 464 13.00 7.26 13.26
N LEU A 465 13.94 6.99 14.19
CA LEU A 465 14.81 5.78 14.17
C LEU A 465 15.53 5.54 12.84
N LYS A 466 15.85 6.59 12.10
CA LYS A 466 16.35 6.51 10.71
C LYS A 466 17.58 5.61 10.57
N LEU A 467 18.57 5.74 11.47
CA LEU A 467 19.85 5.02 11.38
C LEU A 467 19.88 3.72 12.20
N ASN A 468 18.74 3.29 12.77
CA ASN A 468 18.69 2.03 13.50
C ASN A 468 19.01 0.86 12.57
N THR A 469 20.01 0.04 12.94
CA THR A 469 20.42 -1.12 12.13
C THR A 469 19.97 -2.44 12.74
N THR A 470 20.39 -2.73 13.95
CA THR A 470 20.13 -3.99 14.66
C THR A 470 19.45 -3.80 16.02
N GLY A 471 19.25 -2.54 16.46
CA GLY A 471 18.59 -2.24 17.73
C GLY A 471 17.16 -2.74 17.73
N ASN A 472 16.76 -3.40 18.81
CA ASN A 472 15.43 -3.99 18.98
C ASN A 472 14.59 -3.21 19.99
N GLN A 473 13.26 -3.38 19.92
CA GLN A 473 12.33 -2.90 20.95
C GLN A 473 12.44 -1.38 21.18
N ASN A 474 12.69 -0.62 20.13
CA ASN A 474 12.79 0.83 20.21
C ASN A 474 11.48 1.49 19.79
N ILE A 475 11.08 2.53 20.51
CA ILE A 475 9.91 3.38 20.17
C ILE A 475 10.43 4.80 19.89
N GLY A 476 10.30 5.24 18.65
CA GLY A 476 10.61 6.59 18.21
C GLY A 476 9.37 7.29 17.65
N ILE A 477 8.77 8.22 18.37
CA ILE A 477 7.58 8.94 17.94
C ILE A 477 7.88 10.44 17.91
N GLY A 478 7.82 11.03 16.75
CA GLY A 478 8.11 12.44 16.51
C GLY A 478 9.18 12.63 15.43
N CYS A 479 9.30 13.86 14.95
CA CYS A 479 10.31 14.23 13.97
C CYS A 479 11.72 14.00 14.56
N SER A 480 12.53 13.23 13.87
CA SER A 480 13.90 12.89 14.23
C SER A 480 14.08 12.31 15.65
N ALA A 481 13.08 11.64 16.19
CA ALA A 481 13.22 10.89 17.45
C ALA A 481 14.14 9.67 17.22
N LEU A 482 15.18 9.50 18.05
CA LEU A 482 16.18 8.42 17.96
C LEU A 482 16.86 8.30 16.58
N THR A 483 17.05 9.39 15.87
CA THR A 483 17.55 9.35 14.48
C THR A 483 18.87 8.63 14.32
N ALA A 484 19.81 8.85 15.23
CA ALA A 484 21.18 8.29 15.14
C ALA A 484 21.32 6.88 15.74
N ASN A 485 20.28 6.33 16.34
CA ASN A 485 20.38 5.00 16.97
C ASN A 485 20.82 3.95 15.96
N THR A 486 21.81 3.15 16.31
CA THR A 486 22.30 2.06 15.46
C THR A 486 22.00 0.69 16.06
N THR A 487 22.52 0.43 17.26
CA THR A 487 22.41 -0.87 17.95
C THR A 487 21.73 -0.79 19.30
N GLY A 488 21.47 0.42 19.84
CA GLY A 488 20.77 0.63 21.10
C GLY A 488 19.38 -0.02 21.06
N SER A 489 19.00 -0.67 22.15
CA SER A 489 17.74 -1.42 22.28
C SER A 489 16.92 -0.97 23.48
N GLY A 490 15.60 -1.18 23.43
CA GLY A 490 14.72 -0.87 24.54
C GLY A 490 14.51 0.63 24.80
N ASN A 491 14.79 1.51 23.86
CA ASN A 491 14.63 2.94 24.02
C ASN A 491 13.21 3.41 23.67
N VAL A 492 12.72 4.39 24.43
CA VAL A 492 11.44 5.08 24.16
C VAL A 492 11.72 6.56 23.98
N ALA A 493 11.57 7.09 22.78
CA ALA A 493 11.69 8.50 22.46
C ALA A 493 10.39 9.03 21.88
N MET A 494 9.71 9.91 22.59
CA MET A 494 8.45 10.50 22.11
C MET A 494 8.53 12.02 22.14
N GLY A 495 8.38 12.64 20.98
CA GLY A 495 8.47 14.08 20.79
C GLY A 495 9.61 14.48 19.84
N TRP A 496 9.86 15.76 19.70
CA TRP A 496 10.77 16.30 18.70
C TRP A 496 12.22 16.24 19.17
N HIS A 497 13.12 15.67 18.36
CA HIS A 497 14.56 15.55 18.57
C HIS A 497 14.97 14.89 19.91
N ASN A 498 14.15 14.02 20.45
CA ASN A 498 14.56 13.24 21.62
C ASN A 498 15.58 12.16 21.23
N MET A 499 16.63 12.00 22.03
CA MET A 499 17.75 11.06 21.80
C MET A 499 18.36 11.17 20.41
N LEU A 500 18.54 12.40 19.91
CA LEU A 500 18.96 12.66 18.52
C LEU A 500 20.28 11.99 18.15
N ALA A 501 21.29 12.02 19.04
CA ALA A 501 22.61 11.47 18.80
C ALA A 501 22.87 10.10 19.46
N ASN A 502 21.87 9.48 20.09
CA ASN A 502 22.02 8.14 20.66
C ASN A 502 22.35 7.13 19.58
N THR A 503 23.48 6.44 19.71
CA THR A 503 23.89 5.39 18.76
C THR A 503 23.78 3.99 19.34
N THR A 504 24.26 3.77 20.57
CA THR A 504 24.38 2.46 21.21
C THR A 504 23.70 2.34 22.56
N GLY A 505 23.33 3.48 23.21
CA GLY A 505 22.67 3.49 24.51
C GLY A 505 21.33 2.77 24.47
N GLY A 506 21.01 1.99 25.49
CA GLY A 506 19.78 1.23 25.58
C GLY A 506 18.95 1.54 26.82
N TYR A 507 17.67 1.13 26.79
CA TYR A 507 16.75 1.24 27.93
C TYR A 507 16.53 2.69 28.42
N ASN A 508 16.60 3.67 27.53
CA ASN A 508 16.34 5.05 27.87
C ASN A 508 14.89 5.42 27.54
N VAL A 509 14.31 6.34 28.34
CA VAL A 509 12.99 6.91 28.12
C VAL A 509 13.16 8.42 27.97
N ALA A 510 12.75 9.00 26.83
CA ALA A 510 12.75 10.43 26.57
C ALA A 510 11.39 10.86 26.06
N LEU A 511 10.65 11.64 26.84
CA LEU A 511 9.32 12.13 26.50
C LEU A 511 9.31 13.66 26.50
N GLY A 512 9.00 14.30 25.39
CA GLY A 512 8.89 15.75 25.28
C GLY A 512 9.79 16.35 24.18
N TYR A 513 10.59 17.34 24.49
CA TYR A 513 11.31 18.14 23.51
C TYR A 513 12.80 18.25 23.87
N TYR A 514 13.70 17.88 22.96
CA TYR A 514 15.16 17.94 23.14
C TYR A 514 15.69 17.23 24.40
N ASN A 515 15.15 16.06 24.73
CA ASN A 515 15.65 15.27 25.86
C ASN A 515 16.72 14.27 25.42
N LEU A 516 17.76 14.05 26.26
CA LEU A 516 18.85 13.09 26.01
C LEU A 516 19.50 13.26 24.62
N VAL A 517 19.70 14.48 24.17
CA VAL A 517 20.08 14.77 22.77
C VAL A 517 21.43 14.19 22.41
N ALA A 518 22.46 14.30 23.29
CA ALA A 518 23.85 13.91 23.01
C ALA A 518 24.24 12.53 23.56
N SER A 519 23.30 11.77 24.14
CA SER A 519 23.62 10.62 25.00
C SER A 519 23.81 9.33 24.24
N ASN A 520 24.89 8.59 24.58
CA ASN A 520 25.08 7.17 24.27
C ASN A 520 25.01 6.27 25.52
N SER A 521 24.51 6.79 26.63
CA SER A 521 24.35 6.10 27.89
C SER A 521 23.06 5.30 27.98
N SER A 522 22.89 4.54 29.05
CA SER A 522 21.78 3.60 29.18
C SER A 522 20.98 3.82 30.47
N GLY A 523 19.72 3.40 30.45
CA GLY A 523 18.87 3.38 31.63
C GLY A 523 18.39 4.75 32.11
N ASN A 524 18.43 5.80 31.30
CA ASN A 524 18.04 7.13 31.68
C ASN A 524 16.56 7.41 31.41
N VAL A 525 15.93 8.17 32.25
CA VAL A 525 14.55 8.66 32.09
C VAL A 525 14.55 10.19 32.02
N ALA A 526 14.08 10.73 30.93
CA ALA A 526 13.99 12.17 30.67
C ALA A 526 12.57 12.52 30.21
N VAL A 527 11.82 13.23 31.03
CA VAL A 527 10.46 13.63 30.74
C VAL A 527 10.31 15.14 30.89
N GLY A 528 10.06 15.82 29.78
CA GLY A 528 9.91 17.26 29.79
C GLY A 528 10.57 17.96 28.60
N ASN A 529 11.18 19.11 28.83
CA ASN A 529 11.85 19.90 27.80
C ASN A 529 13.31 20.10 28.18
N GLN A 530 14.25 19.77 27.33
CA GLN A 530 15.70 19.88 27.52
C GLN A 530 16.20 19.18 28.81
N VAL A 531 15.64 18.02 29.10
CA VAL A 531 16.05 17.17 30.22
C VAL A 531 17.22 16.31 29.77
N LEU A 532 18.33 16.29 30.57
CA LEU A 532 19.56 15.54 30.26
C LEU A 532 20.10 15.85 28.83
N GLU A 533 19.97 17.11 28.40
CA GLU A 533 20.30 17.52 27.03
C GLU A 533 21.77 17.25 26.67
N ASP A 534 22.71 17.60 27.59
CA ASP A 534 24.13 17.50 27.37
C ASP A 534 24.75 16.15 27.83
N LEU A 535 23.91 15.18 28.22
CA LEU A 535 24.38 13.89 28.73
C LEU A 535 25.15 13.13 27.65
N THR A 536 26.37 12.70 27.98
CA THR A 536 27.21 11.94 27.05
C THR A 536 27.35 10.46 27.45
N SER A 537 27.69 10.17 28.72
CA SER A 537 27.96 8.81 29.19
C SER A 537 27.42 8.44 30.58
N GLY A 538 26.61 9.29 31.22
CA GLY A 538 26.01 9.00 32.54
C GLY A 538 24.83 8.07 32.43
N ASP A 539 24.80 6.99 33.20
CA ASP A 539 23.72 6.00 33.22
C ASP A 539 22.76 6.21 34.38
N TYR A 540 21.53 5.69 34.24
CA TYR A 540 20.54 5.57 35.30
C TYR A 540 20.12 6.90 35.94
N ASN A 541 20.08 7.97 35.19
CA ASN A 541 19.52 9.25 35.65
C ASN A 541 18.01 9.33 35.40
N VAL A 542 17.29 9.97 36.31
CA VAL A 542 15.87 10.26 36.17
C VAL A 542 15.66 11.76 36.24
N GLY A 543 15.20 12.36 35.15
CA GLY A 543 14.87 13.78 35.05
C GLY A 543 13.42 13.97 34.62
N VAL A 544 12.64 14.73 35.41
CA VAL A 544 11.25 15.06 35.08
C VAL A 544 10.98 16.57 35.27
N GLY A 545 10.69 17.28 34.19
CA GLY A 545 10.39 18.72 34.26
C GLY A 545 11.06 19.52 33.15
N TYR A 546 11.21 20.80 33.36
CA TYR A 546 11.90 21.70 32.43
C TYR A 546 13.38 21.83 32.81
N LYS A 547 14.28 21.53 31.92
CA LYS A 547 15.76 21.63 32.10
C LYS A 547 16.30 20.91 33.35
N CYS A 548 15.68 19.81 33.74
CA CYS A 548 16.24 18.93 34.77
C CYS A 548 17.51 18.26 34.28
N LEU A 549 18.58 18.25 35.09
CA LEU A 549 19.87 17.62 34.73
C LEU A 549 20.40 18.11 33.37
N ASN A 550 20.07 19.31 32.94
CA ASN A 550 20.31 19.79 31.57
C ASN A 550 21.80 19.74 31.17
N ALA A 551 22.69 20.23 32.03
CA ALA A 551 24.14 20.25 31.78
C ALA A 551 24.90 18.99 32.22
N THR A 552 24.21 17.93 32.62
CA THR A 552 24.86 16.67 33.03
C THR A 552 25.58 16.04 31.85
N THR A 553 26.88 15.73 32.04
CA THR A 553 27.71 15.10 30.99
C THR A 553 27.99 13.64 31.31
N THR A 554 28.58 13.35 32.46
CA THR A 554 29.00 11.99 32.88
C THR A 554 28.41 11.57 34.23
N GLY A 555 27.64 12.49 34.90
CA GLY A 555 26.96 12.16 36.16
C GLY A 555 25.96 11.02 36.00
N ARG A 556 25.87 10.16 37.01
CA ARG A 556 25.00 8.96 36.98
C ARG A 556 24.18 8.84 38.25
N LEU A 557 23.10 8.04 38.15
CA LEU A 557 22.24 7.73 39.31
C LEU A 557 21.65 8.97 39.98
N ASN A 558 21.41 10.04 39.22
CA ASN A 558 20.76 11.25 39.72
C ASN A 558 19.24 11.17 39.54
N VAL A 559 18.47 11.64 40.49
CA VAL A 559 17.02 11.83 40.41
C VAL A 559 16.69 13.31 40.48
N SER A 560 16.03 13.83 39.47
CA SER A 560 15.68 15.24 39.37
C SER A 560 14.22 15.38 38.96
N MET A 561 13.44 16.12 39.77
CA MET A 561 12.02 16.41 39.46
C MET A 561 11.68 17.88 39.77
N GLY A 562 11.25 18.61 38.73
CA GLY A 562 10.85 20.01 38.87
C GLY A 562 11.55 20.92 37.84
N MET A 563 11.14 22.19 37.77
CA MET A 563 11.77 23.16 36.87
C MET A 563 13.20 23.46 37.35
N ASP A 564 14.16 23.33 36.41
CA ASP A 564 15.58 23.63 36.68
C ASP A 564 16.21 22.84 37.86
N ALA A 565 15.63 21.71 38.26
CA ALA A 565 16.21 20.89 39.31
C ALA A 565 17.51 20.23 38.80
N VAL A 566 18.56 20.21 39.62
CA VAL A 566 19.88 19.62 39.33
C VAL A 566 20.49 20.10 38.00
N ARG A 567 20.17 21.33 37.60
CA ARG A 567 20.35 21.81 36.22
C ARG A 567 21.81 21.83 35.77
N TYR A 568 22.73 22.37 36.59
CA TYR A 568 24.12 22.58 36.20
C TYR A 568 25.07 21.43 36.63
N THR A 569 24.57 20.33 37.12
CA THR A 569 25.39 19.14 37.39
C THR A 569 26.06 18.67 36.13
N THR A 570 27.38 18.52 36.17
CA THR A 570 28.19 18.00 35.07
C THR A 570 28.58 16.55 35.31
N THR A 571 29.39 16.30 36.35
CA THR A 571 29.92 14.96 36.69
C THR A 571 29.34 14.42 38.00
N GLY A 572 28.62 15.25 38.78
CA GLY A 572 28.01 14.86 40.05
C GLY A 572 27.07 13.67 39.91
N SER A 573 27.13 12.73 40.84
CA SER A 573 26.38 11.46 40.81
C SER A 573 25.66 11.21 42.13
N HIS A 574 24.65 10.32 42.11
CA HIS A 574 23.86 9.93 43.29
C HIS A 574 23.09 11.12 43.95
N ASN A 575 22.76 12.14 43.19
CA ASN A 575 22.02 13.28 43.73
C ASN A 575 20.52 13.12 43.52
N THR A 576 19.72 13.47 44.52
CA THR A 576 18.27 13.57 44.47
C THR A 576 17.84 15.00 44.60
N GLY A 577 17.28 15.61 43.56
CA GLY A 577 16.76 16.96 43.55
C GLY A 577 15.28 16.99 43.17
N ILE A 578 14.40 17.21 44.11
CA ILE A 578 12.95 17.27 43.90
C ILE A 578 12.40 18.64 44.31
N GLY A 579 11.92 19.40 43.35
CA GLY A 579 11.40 20.72 43.52
C GLY A 579 12.03 21.76 42.60
N ALA A 580 11.38 22.88 42.38
CA ALA A 580 11.92 23.95 41.53
C ALA A 580 13.30 24.41 42.03
N ARG A 581 14.31 24.33 41.15
CA ARG A 581 15.71 24.72 41.44
C ARG A 581 16.37 23.99 42.61
N ALA A 582 15.91 22.81 43.00
CA ALA A 582 16.64 21.93 43.92
C ALA A 582 18.00 21.55 43.31
N LEU A 583 19.12 21.73 44.03
CA LEU A 583 20.49 21.50 43.55
C LEU A 583 20.83 22.23 42.22
N TYR A 584 20.31 23.43 42.03
CA TYR A 584 20.41 24.16 40.76
C TYR A 584 21.82 24.37 40.26
N GLN A 585 22.74 24.86 41.16
CA GLN A 585 24.14 25.15 40.83
C GLN A 585 25.09 23.96 41.02
N ASN A 586 24.60 22.80 41.43
CA ASN A 586 25.43 21.63 41.67
C ASN A 586 26.23 21.29 40.40
N THR A 587 27.55 21.15 40.53
CA THR A 587 28.43 20.85 39.39
C THR A 587 28.99 19.43 39.47
N THR A 588 29.83 19.20 40.50
CA THR A 588 30.56 17.92 40.64
C THR A 588 30.21 17.17 41.93
N ALA A 589 29.39 17.75 42.81
CA ALA A 589 29.04 17.14 44.07
C ALA A 589 28.20 15.90 43.93
N ASN A 590 28.42 14.94 44.84
CA ASN A 590 27.74 13.64 44.88
C ASN A 590 26.93 13.50 46.14
N ASP A 591 26.04 12.52 46.15
CA ASP A 591 25.33 11.99 47.30
C ASP A 591 24.42 13.02 48.01
N ASN A 592 23.95 14.06 47.33
CA ASN A 592 23.07 15.07 47.92
C ASN A 592 21.59 14.68 47.73
N THR A 593 20.80 14.94 48.78
CA THR A 593 19.33 14.84 48.76
C THR A 593 18.71 16.24 48.98
N ALA A 594 17.99 16.75 48.00
CA ALA A 594 17.35 18.04 48.07
C ALA A 594 15.86 17.92 47.71
N ILE A 595 14.97 18.13 48.66
CA ILE A 595 13.53 18.00 48.47
C ILE A 595 12.82 19.28 48.87
N GLY A 596 12.31 20.03 47.90
CA GLY A 596 11.65 21.31 48.08
C GLY A 596 12.19 22.36 47.12
N ALA A 597 11.50 23.51 46.98
CA ALA A 597 11.96 24.59 46.11
C ALA A 597 13.20 25.29 46.71
N TRP A 598 14.20 25.60 45.83
CA TRP A 598 15.48 26.27 46.16
C TRP A 598 16.29 25.59 47.28
N VAL A 599 16.16 24.27 47.44
CA VAL A 599 16.99 23.48 48.37
C VAL A 599 18.37 23.27 47.76
N LEU A 600 19.45 23.55 48.52
CA LEU A 600 20.82 23.44 48.01
C LEU A 600 21.02 24.19 46.66
N ASP A 601 20.29 25.28 46.47
CA ASP A 601 20.24 26.02 45.20
C ASP A 601 21.63 26.50 44.73
N ALA A 602 22.45 26.98 45.68
CA ALA A 602 23.80 27.48 45.42
C ALA A 602 24.89 26.40 45.50
N ASN A 603 24.58 25.17 45.84
CA ASN A 603 25.58 24.12 46.02
C ASN A 603 26.39 23.83 44.73
N THR A 604 27.71 23.82 44.82
CA THR A 604 28.56 23.53 43.68
C THR A 604 29.31 22.20 43.84
N THR A 605 30.10 22.08 44.91
CA THR A 605 30.97 20.93 45.19
C THR A 605 30.71 20.22 46.50
N GLY A 606 29.82 20.75 47.37
CA GLY A 606 29.48 20.12 48.64
C GLY A 606 28.70 18.81 48.46
N GLY A 607 29.23 17.71 48.94
CA GLY A 607 28.61 16.37 48.83
C GLY A 607 27.96 15.90 50.13
N ALA A 608 27.18 14.84 50.08
CA ALA A 608 26.53 14.15 51.16
C ALA A 608 25.63 15.07 52.05
N ASN A 609 24.98 16.04 51.45
CA ASN A 609 24.01 16.90 52.15
C ASN A 609 22.57 16.40 51.99
N VAL A 610 21.79 16.53 53.04
CA VAL A 610 20.35 16.26 53.05
C VAL A 610 19.61 17.57 53.32
N GLY A 611 18.89 18.08 52.34
CA GLY A 611 18.03 19.28 52.45
C GLY A 611 16.57 18.91 52.17
N VAL A 612 15.66 19.15 53.11
CA VAL A 612 14.24 18.95 52.94
C VAL A 612 13.45 20.16 53.44
N GLY A 613 12.69 20.77 52.54
CA GLY A 613 11.93 21.98 52.86
C GLY A 613 12.43 23.21 52.05
N ALA A 614 11.52 24.13 51.71
CA ALA A 614 11.89 25.23 50.83
C ALA A 614 13.09 26.07 51.40
N SER A 615 14.08 26.33 50.51
CA SER A 615 15.32 27.06 50.81
C SER A 615 16.19 26.46 51.93
N ALA A 616 16.05 25.17 52.27
CA ALA A 616 16.99 24.50 53.15
C ALA A 616 18.37 24.44 52.47
N LEU A 617 19.46 24.81 53.19
CA LEU A 617 20.82 24.89 52.65
C LEU A 617 20.94 25.77 51.37
N GLY A 618 20.05 26.80 51.25
CA GLY A 618 19.98 27.56 49.99
C GLY A 618 21.26 28.28 49.57
N ALA A 619 22.06 28.78 50.50
CA ALA A 619 23.34 29.41 50.23
C ALA A 619 24.57 28.50 50.31
N ASN A 620 24.38 27.19 50.58
CA ASN A 620 25.52 26.27 50.68
C ASN A 620 26.21 26.14 49.33
N THR A 621 27.49 26.40 49.30
CA THR A 621 28.30 26.30 48.07
C THR A 621 29.19 25.05 48.06
N THR A 622 29.96 24.85 49.13
CA THR A 622 30.98 23.81 49.24
C THR A 622 30.86 22.91 50.49
N GLY A 623 30.00 23.29 51.45
CA GLY A 623 29.80 22.53 52.68
C GLY A 623 29.24 21.12 52.41
N ALA A 624 29.75 20.13 53.09
CA ALA A 624 29.39 18.71 52.95
C ALA A 624 28.81 18.15 54.27
N ASN A 625 28.18 17.00 54.18
CA ASN A 625 27.66 16.24 55.36
C ASN A 625 26.65 17.02 56.20
N ASN A 626 25.89 17.96 55.62
CA ASN A 626 24.90 18.71 56.33
C ASN A 626 23.51 18.07 56.25
N VAL A 627 22.74 18.09 57.31
CA VAL A 627 21.33 17.69 57.36
C VAL A 627 20.47 18.91 57.69
N ALA A 628 19.63 19.30 56.77
CA ALA A 628 18.71 20.43 56.94
C ALA A 628 17.26 20.01 56.61
N ILE A 629 16.41 19.90 57.58
CA ILE A 629 15.01 19.51 57.41
C ILE A 629 14.10 20.63 57.98
N GLY A 630 13.43 21.32 57.11
CA GLY A 630 12.55 22.41 57.45
C GLY A 630 12.74 23.62 56.53
N HIS A 631 11.71 24.45 56.40
CA HIS A 631 11.81 25.70 55.64
C HIS A 631 12.95 26.57 56.16
N ARG A 632 13.91 26.95 55.29
CA ARG A 632 15.10 27.76 55.58
C ARG A 632 16.03 27.16 56.67
N ALA A 633 15.99 25.86 56.94
CA ALA A 633 16.97 25.22 57.82
C ALA A 633 18.38 25.31 57.16
N LEU A 634 19.40 25.78 57.92
CA LEU A 634 20.78 26.01 57.44
C LEU A 634 20.84 26.88 56.16
N HIS A 635 19.92 27.85 56.03
CA HIS A 635 19.81 28.62 54.80
C HIS A 635 21.08 29.32 54.35
N ALA A 636 21.78 29.98 55.28
CA ALA A 636 23.02 30.74 55.03
C ALA A 636 24.30 29.92 55.09
N ASN A 637 24.23 28.61 55.36
CA ASN A 637 25.36 27.74 55.64
C ASN A 637 26.27 27.55 54.41
N THR A 638 27.60 27.63 54.66
CA THR A 638 28.63 27.38 53.63
C THR A 638 29.65 26.32 54.04
N ILE A 639 29.51 25.73 55.23
CA ILE A 639 30.47 24.84 55.86
C ILE A 639 29.84 23.43 56.10
N SER A 640 30.69 22.47 56.49
CA SER A 640 30.28 21.06 56.63
C SER A 640 29.79 20.70 58.05
N ASP A 641 29.22 19.52 58.14
CA ASP A 641 28.95 18.75 59.37
C ASP A 641 27.94 19.40 60.33
N ASN A 642 26.92 20.08 59.83
CA ASN A 642 25.83 20.65 60.63
C ASN A 642 24.53 19.87 60.48
N VAL A 643 23.74 19.78 61.56
CA VAL A 643 22.39 19.16 61.56
C VAL A 643 21.35 20.20 61.99
N ALA A 644 20.37 20.48 61.15
CA ALA A 644 19.27 21.40 61.46
C ALA A 644 17.91 20.72 61.10
N VAL A 645 17.07 20.56 62.09
CA VAL A 645 15.73 20.01 61.92
C VAL A 645 14.70 20.92 62.52
N GLY A 646 13.90 21.59 61.69
CA GLY A 646 12.87 22.51 62.12
C GLY A 646 12.84 23.79 61.27
N PHE A 647 11.70 24.51 61.32
CA PHE A 647 11.54 25.80 60.66
C PHE A 647 12.65 26.77 61.10
N LYS A 648 13.46 27.30 60.17
CA LYS A 648 14.57 28.23 60.45
C LYS A 648 15.63 27.75 61.47
N ALA A 649 15.77 26.47 61.69
CA ALA A 649 16.86 25.97 62.48
C ALA A 649 18.20 26.29 61.84
N LEU A 650 19.17 26.87 62.58
CA LEU A 650 20.47 27.31 62.09
C LEU A 650 20.37 28.19 60.78
N GLU A 651 19.31 29.00 60.64
CA GLU A 651 19.06 29.80 59.40
C GLU A 651 20.23 30.70 59.01
N ALA A 652 20.85 31.41 60.01
CA ALA A 652 21.91 32.39 59.77
C ALA A 652 23.33 31.78 59.82
N ASN A 653 23.47 30.48 60.06
CA ASN A 653 24.79 29.83 60.13
C ASN A 653 25.58 30.04 58.83
N THR A 654 26.78 30.61 58.96
CA THR A 654 27.66 30.83 57.80
C THR A 654 28.86 29.87 57.82
N THR A 655 29.71 29.99 58.85
CA THR A 655 30.96 29.23 58.99
C THR A 655 31.01 28.40 60.27
N GLY A 656 29.94 28.36 61.09
CA GLY A 656 29.84 27.48 62.25
C GLY A 656 29.71 26.03 61.85
N TYR A 657 30.57 25.17 62.36
CA TYR A 657 30.61 23.73 61.99
C TYR A 657 30.26 22.82 63.20
N ILE A 658 29.87 21.62 62.91
CA ILE A 658 29.47 20.60 63.90
C ILE A 658 28.36 21.11 64.88
N ASN A 659 27.39 21.81 64.36
CA ASN A 659 26.25 22.23 65.15
C ASN A 659 25.05 21.33 64.94
N ILE A 660 24.29 21.07 66.00
CA ILE A 660 23.00 20.33 65.98
C ILE A 660 21.93 21.27 66.46
N GLY A 661 21.02 21.67 65.56
CA GLY A 661 19.83 22.47 65.85
C GLY A 661 18.55 21.74 65.56
N ILE A 662 17.86 21.22 66.51
CA ILE A 662 16.59 20.46 66.35
C ILE A 662 15.45 21.19 67.04
N GLY A 663 14.50 21.70 66.27
CA GLY A 663 13.36 22.49 66.75
C GLY A 663 13.17 23.76 65.98
N ALA A 664 11.93 24.27 65.92
CA ALA A 664 11.68 25.52 65.23
C ALA A 664 12.50 26.65 65.85
N SER A 665 13.25 27.38 64.99
CA SER A 665 14.16 28.47 65.38
C SER A 665 15.27 28.06 66.39
N ALA A 666 15.67 26.83 66.49
CA ALA A 666 16.86 26.41 67.21
C ALA A 666 18.11 26.99 66.51
N LEU A 667 19.00 27.68 67.25
CA LEU A 667 20.25 28.29 66.74
C LEU A 667 20.02 29.25 65.53
N THR A 668 18.83 29.88 65.41
CA THR A 668 18.51 30.68 64.23
C THR A 668 19.52 31.79 63.92
N ALA A 669 20.03 32.46 64.95
CA ALA A 669 20.98 33.57 64.78
C ALA A 669 22.46 33.13 64.71
N ASN A 670 22.78 31.85 64.78
CA ASN A 670 24.15 31.40 64.79
C ASN A 670 24.84 31.75 63.45
N THR A 671 25.98 32.40 63.53
CA THR A 671 26.77 32.77 62.35
C THR A 671 28.08 31.92 62.25
N THR A 672 28.91 32.02 63.26
CA THR A 672 30.24 31.36 63.29
C THR A 672 30.41 30.43 64.48
N GLY A 673 29.44 30.38 65.42
CA GLY A 673 29.49 29.45 66.54
C GLY A 673 29.55 27.97 66.12
N ALA A 674 30.41 27.20 66.76
CA ALA A 674 30.61 25.78 66.40
C ALA A 674 30.42 24.85 67.61
N LEU A 675 30.24 23.56 67.36
CA LEU A 675 30.17 22.52 68.35
C LEU A 675 28.96 22.70 69.32
N ASN A 676 27.87 23.34 68.85
CA ASN A 676 26.66 23.58 69.66
C ASN A 676 25.62 22.51 69.40
N THR A 677 24.95 22.08 70.48
CA THR A 677 23.78 21.16 70.43
C THR A 677 22.57 21.89 70.98
N ALA A 678 21.59 22.20 70.16
CA ALA A 678 20.35 22.84 70.54
C ALA A 678 19.14 22.01 70.12
N VAL A 679 18.44 21.45 71.09
CA VAL A 679 17.27 20.58 70.88
C VAL A 679 16.07 21.20 71.58
N GLY A 680 15.11 21.74 70.82
CA GLY A 680 13.90 22.32 71.35
C GLY A 680 13.48 23.63 70.66
N TYR A 681 12.22 24.02 70.75
CA TYR A 681 11.68 25.26 70.22
C TYR A 681 12.41 26.50 70.81
N LEU A 682 12.96 27.37 69.95
CA LEU A 682 13.73 28.54 70.32
C LEU A 682 14.98 28.24 71.20
N SER A 683 15.51 27.03 71.23
CA SER A 683 16.71 26.67 71.92
C SER A 683 17.91 27.43 71.27
N MET A 684 18.70 28.16 72.06
CA MET A 684 19.85 28.96 71.60
C MET A 684 19.52 29.92 70.44
N MET A 685 18.29 30.46 70.40
CA MET A 685 17.81 31.25 69.23
C MET A 685 18.68 32.46 68.92
N ALA A 686 19.22 33.14 69.96
CA ALA A 686 20.03 34.35 69.81
C ALA A 686 21.55 34.08 69.69
N CYS A 687 22.01 32.83 69.74
CA CYS A 687 23.44 32.49 69.68
C CYS A 687 24.01 32.92 68.32
N THR A 688 25.10 33.69 68.34
CA THR A 688 25.75 34.20 67.12
C THR A 688 27.12 33.54 66.90
N THR A 689 28.01 33.60 67.91
CA THR A 689 29.38 33.13 67.88
C THR A 689 29.74 32.21 69.06
N GLY A 690 28.78 31.94 70.00
CA GLY A 690 29.02 31.02 71.12
C GLY A 690 29.32 29.61 70.64
N THR A 691 30.26 28.92 71.34
CA THR A 691 30.75 27.60 70.95
C THR A 691 30.55 26.57 72.07
N GLU A 692 30.53 25.28 71.73
CA GLU A 692 30.51 24.18 72.72
C GLU A 692 29.33 24.24 73.72
N ASN A 693 28.18 24.77 73.32
CA ASN A 693 27.00 24.80 74.17
C ASN A 693 26.12 23.58 73.92
N THR A 694 25.52 23.03 74.96
CA THR A 694 24.52 22.01 74.95
C THR A 694 23.21 22.56 75.56
N ALA A 695 22.14 22.64 74.74
CA ALA A 695 20.85 23.13 75.09
C ALA A 695 19.73 22.17 74.69
N VAL A 696 19.10 21.52 75.66
CA VAL A 696 18.04 20.54 75.41
C VAL A 696 16.77 20.93 76.18
N GLY A 697 15.76 21.33 75.45
CA GLY A 697 14.48 21.81 75.98
C GLY A 697 14.00 23.09 75.30
N GLN A 698 12.71 23.40 75.41
CA GLN A 698 12.11 24.62 74.89
C GLN A 698 12.74 25.88 75.54
N ARG A 699 13.17 26.87 74.69
CA ARG A 699 13.73 28.16 75.13
C ARG A 699 15.02 28.01 75.99
N THR A 700 15.69 26.89 75.96
CA THR A 700 16.98 26.72 76.67
C THR A 700 18.05 27.62 76.03
N LEU A 701 18.86 28.32 76.84
CA LEU A 701 19.92 29.25 76.37
C LEU A 701 19.41 30.21 75.28
N LYS A 702 18.15 30.61 75.35
CA LYS A 702 17.49 31.36 74.29
C LYS A 702 18.22 32.67 73.94
N SER A 703 18.72 33.40 74.99
CA SER A 703 19.33 34.75 74.85
C SER A 703 20.86 34.71 74.73
N VAL A 704 21.51 33.54 74.78
CA VAL A 704 22.97 33.41 74.59
C VAL A 704 23.37 33.95 73.22
N THR A 705 24.33 34.85 73.19
CA THR A 705 24.91 35.42 71.94
C THR A 705 26.30 34.91 71.66
N THR A 706 27.24 35.17 72.58
CA THR A 706 28.65 34.79 72.46
C THR A 706 29.13 33.85 73.55
N GLY A 707 28.24 33.59 74.58
CA GLY A 707 28.56 32.63 75.66
C GLY A 707 28.90 31.24 75.16
N ALA A 708 29.93 30.60 75.72
CA ALA A 708 30.39 29.32 75.31
C ALA A 708 30.44 28.30 76.49
N GLN A 709 30.51 27.03 76.15
CA GLN A 709 30.69 25.93 77.13
C GLN A 709 29.60 25.91 78.18
N ASN A 710 28.35 26.19 77.81
CA ASN A 710 27.17 26.04 78.66
C ASN A 710 26.45 24.73 78.43
N THR A 711 25.96 24.12 79.48
CA THR A 711 25.09 22.95 79.45
C THR A 711 23.73 23.32 80.05
N ALA A 712 22.65 23.32 79.26
CA ALA A 712 21.30 23.62 79.68
C ALA A 712 20.36 22.48 79.25
N ILE A 713 19.75 21.80 80.21
CA ILE A 713 18.79 20.68 80.01
C ILE A 713 17.53 20.92 80.77
N GLY A 714 16.42 21.11 80.08
CA GLY A 714 15.11 21.43 80.70
C GLY A 714 14.52 22.68 80.13
N GLY A 715 13.17 22.75 79.97
CA GLY A 715 12.50 23.93 79.46
C GLY A 715 12.86 25.17 80.23
N GLY A 716 13.27 26.30 79.60
CA GLY A 716 13.66 27.56 80.24
C GLY A 716 15.01 27.55 80.94
N ALA A 717 15.76 26.44 80.97
CA ALA A 717 17.08 26.43 81.58
C ALA A 717 18.04 27.42 80.90
N LEU A 718 18.71 28.30 81.72
CA LEU A 718 19.59 29.36 81.21
C LEU A 718 18.94 30.26 80.14
N GLN A 719 17.62 30.47 80.15
CA GLN A 719 16.94 31.16 79.05
C GLN A 719 17.52 32.53 78.74
N ASN A 720 17.83 33.32 79.76
CA ASN A 720 18.32 34.70 79.61
C ASN A 720 19.84 34.86 79.64
N ASN A 721 20.59 33.73 79.69
CA ASN A 721 22.03 33.66 79.86
C ASN A 721 22.78 34.22 78.65
N THR A 722 23.78 35.10 78.89
CA THR A 722 24.77 35.58 77.91
C THR A 722 26.19 35.12 78.26
N ALA A 723 26.43 34.59 79.46
CA ALA A 723 27.75 34.18 79.95
C ALA A 723 28.16 32.79 79.53
N SER A 724 29.37 32.36 79.90
CA SER A 724 29.98 31.09 79.58
C SER A 724 30.10 30.18 80.83
N TYR A 725 30.37 28.89 80.60
CA TYR A 725 30.70 27.92 81.64
C TYR A 725 29.60 27.63 82.65
N ASN A 726 28.32 27.77 82.29
CA ASN A 726 27.21 27.46 83.19
C ASN A 726 26.60 26.06 82.89
N THR A 727 26.25 25.34 83.91
CA THR A 727 25.52 24.05 83.84
C THR A 727 24.18 24.21 84.54
N ALA A 728 23.10 24.04 83.79
CA ALA A 728 21.74 24.05 84.30
C ALA A 728 20.96 22.80 83.85
N VAL A 729 20.55 21.97 84.75
CA VAL A 729 19.79 20.75 84.53
C VAL A 729 18.48 20.80 85.33
N GLY A 730 17.40 20.98 84.71
CA GLY A 730 16.08 21.14 85.28
C GLY A 730 15.26 22.27 84.66
N ARG A 731 13.93 22.19 84.76
CA ARG A 731 13.05 23.25 84.24
C ARG A 731 13.34 24.54 84.99
N ASP A 732 13.45 25.68 84.23
CA ASP A 732 13.64 27.03 84.71
C ASP A 732 14.90 27.20 85.64
N SER A 733 15.84 26.25 85.64
CA SER A 733 17.12 26.38 86.32
C SER A 733 17.98 27.52 85.71
N LEU A 734 18.49 28.43 86.55
CA LEU A 734 19.24 29.60 86.08
C LEU A 734 18.48 30.48 85.02
N ILE A 735 17.19 30.47 85.05
CA ILE A 735 16.40 31.11 83.99
C ILE A 735 16.69 32.61 83.83
N GLN A 736 16.92 33.35 84.95
CA GLN A 736 17.17 34.79 84.98
C GLN A 736 18.66 35.11 84.83
N ASN A 737 19.55 34.14 84.78
CA ASN A 737 20.98 34.37 84.65
C ASN A 737 21.31 35.23 83.41
N THR A 738 21.99 36.32 83.57
CA THR A 738 22.46 37.15 82.43
C THR A 738 23.95 37.08 82.24
N THR A 739 24.79 37.58 83.13
CA THR A 739 26.26 37.62 82.99
C THR A 739 27.00 36.76 84.00
N GLY A 740 26.28 36.08 84.93
CA GLY A 740 26.89 35.12 85.85
C GLY A 740 27.52 33.94 85.16
N ALA A 741 28.82 33.66 85.40
CA ALA A 741 29.54 32.60 84.80
C ALA A 741 29.91 31.48 85.80
N ASN A 742 30.26 30.28 85.34
CA ASN A 742 30.72 29.14 86.12
C ASN A 742 29.67 28.66 87.18
N ASN A 743 28.39 28.81 86.91
CA ASN A 743 27.34 28.31 87.80
C ASN A 743 26.91 26.88 87.46
N THR A 744 26.63 26.09 88.45
CA THR A 744 26.04 24.74 88.34
C THR A 744 24.70 24.70 89.07
N ALA A 745 23.62 24.48 88.34
CA ALA A 745 22.26 24.38 88.85
C ALA A 745 21.63 23.06 88.39
N VAL A 746 21.36 22.14 89.30
CA VAL A 746 20.71 20.85 89.03
C VAL A 746 19.46 20.73 89.82
N GLY A 747 18.34 20.81 89.20
CA GLY A 747 17.02 20.75 89.86
C GLY A 747 16.04 21.81 89.25
N ARG A 748 14.75 21.54 89.36
CA ARG A 748 13.75 22.51 88.91
C ARG A 748 13.87 23.81 89.74
N ASP A 749 13.86 24.99 89.07
CA ASP A 749 13.92 26.32 89.68
C ASP A 749 15.24 26.51 90.52
N ALA A 750 16.27 25.69 90.36
CA ALA A 750 17.56 25.90 91.02
C ALA A 750 18.23 27.18 90.45
N LEU A 751 18.70 28.12 91.37
CA LEU A 751 19.27 29.42 90.98
C LEU A 751 18.39 30.22 90.02
N THR A 752 17.04 30.19 90.21
CA THR A 752 16.10 30.70 89.24
C THR A 752 16.22 32.23 89.10
N ASP A 753 16.44 32.97 90.18
CA ASP A 753 16.52 34.48 90.21
C ASP A 753 17.97 35.00 90.06
N ASN A 754 18.99 34.12 89.87
CA ASN A 754 20.38 34.52 89.67
C ASN A 754 20.49 35.37 88.39
N THR A 755 21.07 36.56 88.48
CA THR A 755 21.30 37.47 87.38
C THR A 755 22.78 37.57 86.98
N THR A 756 23.65 37.99 87.94
CA THR A 756 25.06 38.26 87.71
C THR A 756 26.02 37.44 88.60
N GLY A 757 25.48 36.73 89.62
CA GLY A 757 26.29 35.90 90.51
C GLY A 757 26.98 34.75 89.77
N GLY A 758 28.31 34.56 90.00
CA GLY A 758 29.10 33.52 89.38
C GLY A 758 29.64 32.50 90.37
N ASN A 759 30.16 31.35 89.85
CA ASN A 759 30.77 30.24 90.66
C ASN A 759 29.79 29.66 91.70
N ASN A 760 28.47 29.66 91.44
CA ASN A 760 27.47 29.08 92.34
C ASN A 760 27.16 27.67 91.96
N THR A 761 26.97 26.78 93.02
CA THR A 761 26.56 25.38 92.84
C THR A 761 25.26 25.14 93.57
N ALA A 762 24.17 24.85 92.91
CA ALA A 762 22.87 24.51 93.49
C ALA A 762 22.37 23.16 92.99
N VAL A 763 22.15 22.22 93.87
CA VAL A 763 21.65 20.89 93.53
C VAL A 763 20.37 20.57 94.41
N GLY A 764 19.29 20.51 93.74
CA GLY A 764 17.97 20.26 94.35
C GLY A 764 16.89 21.25 93.83
N MET A 765 15.63 20.90 93.97
CA MET A 765 14.49 21.74 93.57
C MET A 765 14.51 23.04 94.38
N ASN A 766 14.41 24.24 93.73
CA ASN A 766 14.47 25.56 94.34
C ASN A 766 15.79 25.85 95.14
N ALA A 767 16.85 25.01 95.01
CA ALA A 767 18.14 25.31 95.65
C ALA A 767 18.69 26.64 95.19
N LEU A 768 19.05 27.55 96.15
CA LEU A 768 19.50 28.93 95.85
C LEU A 768 18.54 29.69 94.93
N ALA A 769 17.23 29.46 94.97
CA ALA A 769 16.31 30.06 93.97
C ALA A 769 16.28 31.59 94.06
N ALA A 770 16.44 32.18 95.27
CA ALA A 770 16.42 33.63 95.50
C ALA A 770 17.80 34.28 95.38
N ASN A 771 18.87 33.58 95.00
CA ASN A 771 20.17 34.20 94.77
C ASN A 771 20.12 35.08 93.51
N THR A 772 20.49 36.35 93.65
CA THR A 772 20.41 37.24 92.49
C THR A 772 21.80 37.63 91.93
N THR A 773 22.74 38.11 92.78
CA THR A 773 24.05 38.68 92.38
C THR A 773 25.27 38.04 93.13
N GLU A 774 24.99 37.28 94.21
CA GLU A 774 26.03 36.72 95.03
C GLU A 774 26.73 35.52 94.27
N SER A 775 28.01 35.43 94.55
CA SER A 775 28.91 34.43 93.90
C SER A 775 29.48 33.43 94.87
N SER A 776 29.96 32.28 94.35
CA SER A 776 30.67 31.29 95.09
C SER A 776 29.83 30.57 96.19
N ASN A 777 28.52 30.47 95.99
CA ASN A 777 27.58 29.83 96.90
C ASN A 777 27.43 28.32 96.46
N THR A 778 27.35 27.46 97.48
CA THR A 778 27.00 26.09 97.29
C THR A 778 25.81 25.65 98.13
N ALA A 779 24.78 25.09 97.53
CA ALA A 779 23.59 24.53 98.23
C ALA A 779 23.22 23.16 97.60
N VAL A 780 22.98 22.16 98.44
CA VAL A 780 22.45 20.86 98.04
C VAL A 780 21.23 20.55 98.86
N GLY A 781 20.09 20.39 98.27
CA GLY A 781 18.82 20.11 98.95
C GLY A 781 17.63 20.86 98.41
N TYR A 782 16.45 20.58 98.90
CA TYR A 782 15.21 21.29 98.55
C TYR A 782 15.15 22.66 99.31
N LYS A 783 15.04 23.76 98.54
CA LYS A 783 15.13 25.15 99.05
C LYS A 783 16.41 25.54 99.66
#